data_515c2e8aebfd09267b0c778f17b7ced1
#
_entry.id   515c2e8aebfd09267b0c778f17b7ced1
#
_cell.length_a   1.000
_cell.length_b   1.000
_cell.length_c   1.000
_cell.angle_alpha   90.00
_cell.angle_beta   90.00
_cell.angle_gamma   90.00
#
_symmetry.space_group_name_H-M   'P 1'
#
loop_
_entity.id
_entity.type
_entity.pdbx_description
1 polymer ?
#
loop_
_entity_poly.entity_id
_entity_poly.type
_entity_poly.pdbx_seq_one_letter_code
_entity_poly.pdbx_strand_id
1 'polypeptide(L)'
;MQSPGSKNNSKKRAEKGPAQRLRQRTAILILLILVLGFGAAVLRLTYLTTVQSSELQESAVDLQLADTTVSAKRGTIYDANGNVLAESASVWQVVMSPVNFKNDKQRQAAAKGLSEIFDLEYNDVLDDTKQQSHYVVVKRRIESDEREKVLKLIDTLKKDYSCSGVIQLLDDYKRYYPKNSLASSVIGFTGSDDQGLEGIEYEYDSYLSGTPGRIITAQNARGTDMPFRYEQNVESEDGNNVYLTIDETIQSICEKYMQKGVEDNNVLNKGVCIAMDVNTGAILAMVTTDGYDLNNPYELSAKDKKKIKSTAKSKQAEAESAALSNMWRNKAVADTYMPGSVFKMCVASAALEENLVNEKTSFTCTGSISVEGETIHCSNISGHGTQNFVEVISNSCNPAFIQIGQMLGAGKFRQYYQGFGFSDKTGIDLPGEAEDSFWKEGKMGGVDLAVASFGQNFSITPIQMITACAAVSNGGYVVQPHVVSKITDSKGNVIKTVDKKVKRQVISDDTSKKMNEYLEYNTERQGAAAGYISGYKVAGKTGTTEKRGVTKFESSFSEDYISSFCGYAPADDPQIAMLVFFDTPDGDAYYGSQVSSPVFINIMSEVLPYLDVKTSYTDEELGYVDASAGDYTGVSVDEAKTAVEADGFTATVKGNGSTVISQIPTVSSGLQKGGSIVLYTDSNSQSETVSVPSLIGLSPDEVNDVASAYGLNVSFSGATTSSGTSSSQNIEAGTSVSPGTVITVSFADSSSTLNE
;
A
#
# COMPACT_ATOMS: atom_id res chain seq x y z
N MET A 1 79.71 102.53 74.27
CA MET A 1 80.88 101.68 74.02
C MET A 1 80.55 100.54 73.20
N GLN A 2 81.15 100.52 72.07
CA GLN A 2 81.47 99.32 71.35
C GLN A 2 80.31 98.44 70.76
N SER A 3 80.11 98.55 69.58
CA SER A 3 80.68 98.14 68.34
C SER A 3 80.02 96.87 67.72
N PRO A 4 79.79 96.85 66.47
CA PRO A 4 78.74 96.06 65.86
C PRO A 4 79.24 94.77 65.17
N GLY A 5 78.39 93.80 65.05
CA GLY A 5 78.64 92.56 64.36
C GLY A 5 77.82 92.37 63.10
N SER A 6 78.48 92.24 62.03
CA SER A 6 78.02 92.02 60.67
C SER A 6 77.19 90.69 60.55
N LYS A 7 76.01 90.79 60.00
CA LYS A 7 75.26 89.62 59.55
C LYS A 7 75.37 89.46 58.05
N ASN A 8 76.08 88.45 57.63
CA ASN A 8 76.16 87.96 56.27
C ASN A 8 74.88 87.17 55.89
N ASN A 9 74.07 87.77 55.03
CA ASN A 9 72.84 87.12 54.50
C ASN A 9 73.16 86.42 53.20
N SER A 10 73.52 85.17 53.28
CA SER A 10 73.63 84.34 52.08
C SER A 10 72.23 83.92 51.59
N LYS A 11 71.73 84.52 50.56
CA LYS A 11 70.55 84.08 49.85
C LYS A 11 70.81 82.70 49.21
N LYS A 12 70.26 81.64 49.76
CA LYS A 12 70.17 80.36 49.10
C LYS A 12 69.30 80.53 47.87
N ARG A 13 69.86 80.47 46.69
CA ARG A 13 69.19 80.34 45.41
C ARG A 13 68.52 78.91 45.42
N ALA A 14 67.22 78.86 45.47
CA ALA A 14 66.50 77.55 45.30
C ALA A 14 66.70 77.15 43.84
N GLU A 15 67.43 76.10 43.64
CA GLU A 15 67.52 75.37 42.40
C GLU A 15 66.12 74.86 42.04
N LYS A 16 65.50 75.52 41.06
CA LYS A 16 64.32 74.92 40.41
C LYS A 16 64.83 73.71 39.59
N GLY A 17 64.90 72.61 40.20
CA GLY A 17 65.40 71.38 39.57
C GLY A 17 64.53 70.91 38.38
N PRO A 18 65.07 70.13 37.45
CA PRO A 18 64.39 69.56 36.30
C PRO A 18 63.12 68.75 36.63
N ALA A 19 62.90 68.42 37.88
CA ALA A 19 61.74 67.68 38.40
C ALA A 19 60.39 68.39 38.16
N GLN A 20 60.32 69.70 38.13
CA GLN A 20 59.02 70.38 37.99
C GLN A 20 58.53 70.40 36.52
N ARG A 21 59.43 70.49 35.57
CA ARG A 21 59.13 70.40 34.14
C ARG A 21 58.86 68.89 33.78
N LEU A 22 59.60 68.01 34.38
CA LEU A 22 59.35 66.55 34.18
C LEU A 22 57.99 66.17 34.73
N ARG A 23 57.65 66.62 35.94
CA ARG A 23 56.33 66.35 36.57
C ARG A 23 55.19 66.97 35.74
N GLN A 24 55.36 68.16 35.19
CA GLN A 24 54.37 68.77 34.31
C GLN A 24 54.21 67.97 32.98
N ARG A 25 55.31 67.56 32.37
CA ARG A 25 55.29 66.75 31.15
C ARG A 25 54.70 65.39 31.42
N THR A 26 55.02 64.72 32.53
CA THR A 26 54.46 63.47 32.93
C THR A 26 52.94 63.57 33.25
N ALA A 27 52.56 64.66 33.94
CA ALA A 27 51.14 64.93 34.21
C ALA A 27 50.35 65.21 32.91
N ILE A 28 50.93 65.95 31.96
CA ILE A 28 50.31 66.16 30.65
C ILE A 28 50.24 64.89 29.86
N LEU A 29 51.27 64.01 29.87
CA LEU A 29 51.29 62.74 29.22
C LEU A 29 50.24 61.78 29.85
N ILE A 30 50.15 61.72 31.16
CA ILE A 30 49.12 60.96 31.87
C ILE A 30 47.74 61.50 31.54
N LEU A 31 47.53 62.81 31.52
CA LEU A 31 46.27 63.43 31.16
C LEU A 31 45.91 63.09 29.70
N LEU A 32 46.88 63.13 28.80
CA LEU A 32 46.65 62.80 27.35
C LEU A 32 46.34 61.36 27.16
N ILE A 33 47.00 60.44 27.87
CA ILE A 33 46.67 58.99 27.86
C ILE A 33 45.30 58.76 28.46
N LEU A 34 44.93 59.44 29.55
CA LEU A 34 43.59 59.35 30.12
C LEU A 34 42.51 59.87 29.16
N VAL A 35 42.74 61.04 28.55
CA VAL A 35 41.79 61.65 27.58
C VAL A 35 41.67 60.81 26.32
N LEU A 36 42.79 60.31 25.80
CA LEU A 36 42.74 59.36 24.64
C LEU A 36 42.10 58.01 25.00
N GLY A 37 42.47 57.46 26.18
CA GLY A 37 41.87 56.22 26.65
C GLY A 37 40.36 56.32 26.93
N PHE A 38 39.95 57.35 27.64
CA PHE A 38 38.54 57.68 27.89
C PHE A 38 37.79 58.02 26.59
N GLY A 39 38.44 58.86 25.74
CA GLY A 39 37.89 59.23 24.43
C GLY A 39 37.66 57.98 23.54
N ALA A 40 38.64 57.08 23.49
CA ALA A 40 38.51 55.82 22.78
C ALA A 40 37.44 54.94 23.39
N ALA A 41 37.33 54.83 24.72
CA ALA A 41 36.28 54.08 25.40
C ALA A 41 34.90 54.66 25.15
N VAL A 42 34.76 56.01 25.19
CA VAL A 42 33.50 56.69 24.86
C VAL A 42 33.09 56.46 23.39
N LEU A 43 34.03 56.58 22.47
CA LEU A 43 33.84 56.38 21.05
C LEU A 43 33.41 54.86 20.80
N ARG A 44 34.10 53.93 21.47
CA ARG A 44 33.73 52.50 21.39
C ARG A 44 32.35 52.25 21.97
N LEU A 45 32.05 52.82 23.12
CA LEU A 45 30.72 52.70 23.76
C LEU A 45 29.62 53.28 22.84
N THR A 46 29.87 54.49 22.28
CA THR A 46 28.93 55.09 21.33
C THR A 46 28.75 54.25 20.09
N TYR A 47 29.83 53.70 19.54
CA TYR A 47 29.77 52.78 18.41
C TYR A 47 28.95 51.53 18.75
N LEU A 48 29.19 50.91 19.90
CA LEU A 48 28.43 49.72 20.36
C LEU A 48 26.95 50.05 20.60
N THR A 49 26.65 51.26 21.14
CA THR A 49 25.25 51.61 21.48
C THR A 49 24.47 52.24 20.33
N THR A 50 25.12 52.74 19.28
CA THR A 50 24.40 53.36 18.14
C THR A 50 24.53 52.58 16.85
N VAL A 51 25.70 52.02 16.53
CA VAL A 51 25.95 51.33 15.26
C VAL A 51 25.73 49.80 15.39
N GLN A 52 26.23 49.19 16.46
CA GLN A 52 26.08 47.75 16.71
C GLN A 52 24.93 47.40 17.66
N SER A 53 24.16 48.40 18.12
CA SER A 53 23.08 48.15 19.11
C SER A 53 22.04 47.16 18.62
N SER A 54 21.61 47.30 17.36
CA SER A 54 20.62 46.35 16.77
C SER A 54 21.18 44.96 16.65
N GLU A 55 22.42 44.82 16.15
CA GLU A 55 23.08 43.51 15.96
C GLU A 55 23.39 42.83 17.31
N LEU A 56 23.84 43.60 18.31
CA LEU A 56 24.07 43.10 19.65
C LEU A 56 22.79 42.80 20.43
N GLN A 57 21.72 43.56 20.17
CA GLN A 57 20.38 43.25 20.71
C GLN A 57 19.80 42.01 20.07
N GLU A 58 19.90 41.84 18.77
CA GLU A 58 19.48 40.67 18.04
C GLU A 58 20.23 39.41 18.50
N SER A 59 21.58 39.49 18.60
CA SER A 59 22.39 38.40 19.15
C SER A 59 22.11 38.12 20.64
N ALA A 60 21.75 39.11 21.43
CA ALA A 60 21.37 38.91 22.84
C ALA A 60 19.98 38.29 22.95
N VAL A 61 19.05 38.63 22.06
CA VAL A 61 17.71 38.02 21.96
C VAL A 61 17.86 36.56 21.54
N ASP A 62 18.65 36.29 20.53
CA ASP A 62 18.91 34.91 20.07
C ASP A 62 19.59 34.04 21.15
N LEU A 63 20.46 34.62 21.97
CA LEU A 63 21.09 33.93 23.10
C LEU A 63 20.19 33.80 24.34
N GLN A 64 19.13 34.62 24.45
CA GLN A 64 18.20 34.62 25.58
C GLN A 64 16.86 33.93 25.29
N LEU A 65 16.53 33.69 24.04
CA LEU A 65 15.31 32.98 23.66
C LEU A 65 15.61 31.49 23.45
N ALA A 66 15.00 30.64 24.25
CA ALA A 66 14.93 29.23 23.96
C ALA A 66 13.66 28.96 23.11
N ASP A 67 13.87 28.51 21.88
CA ASP A 67 12.82 28.12 20.98
C ASP A 67 12.63 26.58 21.12
N THR A 68 11.50 26.19 21.69
CA THR A 68 11.13 24.77 21.80
C THR A 68 10.02 24.48 20.82
N THR A 69 10.30 23.65 19.84
CA THR A 69 9.31 23.20 18.86
C THR A 69 8.34 22.22 19.52
N VAL A 70 7.04 22.46 19.34
CA VAL A 70 5.96 21.55 19.75
C VAL A 70 5.50 20.81 18.52
N SER A 71 5.66 19.49 18.50
CA SER A 71 5.27 18.66 17.37
C SER A 71 3.76 18.74 17.13
N ALA A 72 3.36 18.89 15.86
CA ALA A 72 1.98 18.74 15.44
C ALA A 72 1.62 17.26 15.33
N LYS A 73 0.39 16.90 15.62
CA LYS A 73 -0.11 15.54 15.38
C LYS A 73 -0.34 15.34 13.88
N ARG A 74 0.29 14.31 13.30
CA ARG A 74 0.07 13.95 11.90
C ARG A 74 -1.36 13.44 11.69
N GLY A 75 -2.02 13.89 10.63
CA GLY A 75 -3.40 13.54 10.29
C GLY A 75 -3.59 12.02 10.09
N THR A 76 -4.81 11.56 10.27
CA THR A 76 -5.19 10.15 10.15
C THR A 76 -5.47 9.78 8.70
N ILE A 77 -5.06 8.58 8.28
CA ILE A 77 -5.46 8.00 6.99
C ILE A 77 -6.56 6.98 7.25
N TYR A 78 -7.68 7.15 6.56
CA TYR A 78 -8.86 6.29 6.63
C TYR A 78 -9.05 5.55 5.31
N ASP A 79 -9.69 4.39 5.38
CA ASP A 79 -10.23 3.69 4.21
C ASP A 79 -11.51 4.38 3.68
N ALA A 80 -12.12 3.78 2.65
CA ALA A 80 -13.37 4.29 2.06
C ALA A 80 -14.54 4.33 3.05
N ASN A 81 -14.57 3.46 4.04
CA ASN A 81 -15.62 3.28 5.04
C ASN A 81 -15.35 4.03 6.34
N GLY A 82 -14.19 4.69 6.48
CA GLY A 82 -13.77 5.42 7.67
C GLY A 82 -13.04 4.58 8.70
N ASN A 83 -12.57 3.39 8.35
CA ASN A 83 -11.69 2.59 9.20
C ASN A 83 -10.28 3.20 9.20
N VAL A 84 -9.61 3.15 10.35
CA VAL A 84 -8.28 3.72 10.51
C VAL A 84 -7.22 2.80 9.90
N LEU A 85 -6.48 3.33 8.93
CA LEU A 85 -5.33 2.66 8.30
C LEU A 85 -3.99 3.15 8.85
N ALA A 86 -3.89 4.44 9.20
CA ALA A 86 -2.71 5.02 9.82
C ALA A 86 -3.12 6.16 10.78
N GLU A 87 -2.60 6.17 11.98
CA GLU A 87 -2.83 7.22 12.98
C GLU A 87 -1.58 7.55 13.78
N SER A 88 -1.54 8.73 14.39
CA SER A 88 -0.47 9.15 15.29
C SER A 88 -0.94 9.06 16.73
N ALA A 89 -0.27 8.23 17.53
CA ALA A 89 -0.51 8.09 18.95
C ALA A 89 0.46 8.96 19.75
N SER A 90 -0.01 9.50 20.90
CA SER A 90 0.84 10.25 21.83
C SER A 90 1.83 9.33 22.52
N VAL A 91 3.08 9.68 22.44
CA VAL A 91 4.23 9.05 23.09
C VAL A 91 5.10 10.13 23.71
N TRP A 92 6.29 9.80 24.19
CA TRP A 92 7.18 10.78 24.81
C TRP A 92 8.59 10.71 24.23
N GLN A 93 9.30 11.85 24.30
CA GLN A 93 10.74 11.90 24.09
C GLN A 93 11.45 12.18 25.40
N VAL A 94 12.59 11.58 25.58
CA VAL A 94 13.49 11.80 26.73
C VAL A 94 14.52 12.82 26.36
N VAL A 95 14.50 13.94 27.05
CA VAL A 95 15.45 15.04 26.87
C VAL A 95 16.29 15.18 28.11
N MET A 96 17.57 15.42 27.93
CA MET A 96 18.53 15.68 29.01
C MET A 96 19.02 17.13 28.95
N SER A 97 19.19 17.74 30.12
CA SER A 97 19.78 19.08 30.28
C SER A 97 21.17 18.96 30.93
N PRO A 98 22.24 18.73 30.15
CA PRO A 98 23.59 18.45 30.66
C PRO A 98 24.16 19.52 31.58
N VAL A 99 23.87 20.80 31.30
CA VAL A 99 24.35 21.94 32.13
C VAL A 99 23.82 21.94 33.57
N ASN A 100 22.72 21.20 33.84
CA ASN A 100 22.11 21.09 35.16
C ASN A 100 22.80 20.09 36.08
N PHE A 101 23.72 19.26 35.56
CA PHE A 101 24.51 18.37 36.38
C PHE A 101 25.58 19.10 37.20
N LYS A 102 25.61 18.91 38.51
CA LYS A 102 26.53 19.59 39.41
C LYS A 102 27.87 18.85 39.61
N ASN A 103 27.92 17.56 39.37
CA ASN A 103 29.11 16.71 39.57
C ASN A 103 29.06 15.41 38.75
N ASP A 104 30.22 14.76 38.64
CA ASP A 104 30.36 13.53 37.85
C ASP A 104 29.56 12.33 38.38
N LYS A 105 29.28 12.27 39.69
CA LYS A 105 28.45 11.19 40.24
C LYS A 105 27.01 11.25 39.71
N GLN A 106 26.46 12.47 39.55
CA GLN A 106 25.14 12.65 38.97
C GLN A 106 25.14 12.28 37.48
N ARG A 107 26.17 12.68 36.72
CA ARG A 107 26.33 12.32 35.30
C ARG A 107 26.40 10.82 35.11
N GLN A 108 27.26 10.15 35.88
CA GLN A 108 27.42 8.68 35.82
C GLN A 108 26.13 7.94 36.17
N ALA A 109 25.41 8.40 37.21
CA ALA A 109 24.14 7.78 37.62
C ALA A 109 23.06 7.94 36.54
N ALA A 110 22.94 9.11 35.96
CA ALA A 110 21.99 9.37 34.84
C ALA A 110 22.37 8.56 33.61
N ALA A 111 23.64 8.59 33.18
CA ALA A 111 24.11 7.84 32.04
C ALA A 111 23.88 6.33 32.19
N LYS A 112 24.18 5.78 33.36
CA LYS A 112 23.96 4.37 33.65
C LYS A 112 22.47 4.01 33.58
N GLY A 113 21.61 4.79 34.22
CA GLY A 113 20.17 4.51 34.22
C GLY A 113 19.55 4.60 32.82
N LEU A 114 19.94 5.62 32.04
CA LEU A 114 19.43 5.79 30.64
C LEU A 114 19.97 4.71 29.71
N SER A 115 21.26 4.34 29.82
CA SER A 115 21.82 3.27 29.00
C SER A 115 21.16 1.90 29.29
N GLU A 116 20.87 1.59 30.57
CA GLU A 116 20.18 0.37 30.95
C GLU A 116 18.71 0.33 30.50
N ILE A 117 18.01 1.47 30.52
CA ILE A 117 16.60 1.53 30.12
C ILE A 117 16.45 1.35 28.60
N PHE A 118 17.36 1.95 27.80
CA PHE A 118 17.22 2.07 26.34
C PHE A 118 18.21 1.21 25.54
N ASP A 119 18.99 0.38 26.21
CA ASP A 119 20.07 -0.45 25.61
C ASP A 119 21.04 0.39 24.76
N LEU A 120 21.48 1.53 25.33
CA LEU A 120 22.42 2.45 24.71
C LEU A 120 23.83 2.23 25.24
N GLU A 121 24.85 2.58 24.43
CA GLU A 121 26.23 2.54 24.87
C GLU A 121 26.49 3.55 26.01
N TYR A 122 26.92 3.06 27.17
CA TYR A 122 27.11 3.87 28.38
C TYR A 122 28.01 5.09 28.16
N ASN A 123 29.12 4.91 27.40
CA ASN A 123 30.08 5.99 27.15
C ASN A 123 29.49 7.12 26.31
N ASP A 124 28.64 6.79 25.31
CA ASP A 124 28.00 7.78 24.46
C ASP A 124 27.01 8.62 25.28
N VAL A 125 26.16 7.97 26.09
CA VAL A 125 25.25 8.69 27.00
C VAL A 125 26.02 9.51 28.05
N LEU A 126 27.16 9.00 28.57
CA LEU A 126 28.00 9.73 29.51
C LEU A 126 28.63 10.97 28.83
N ASP A 127 29.06 10.88 27.61
CA ASP A 127 29.61 12.02 26.86
C ASP A 127 28.54 13.06 26.56
N ASP A 128 27.31 12.64 26.27
CA ASP A 128 26.14 13.53 26.14
C ASP A 128 25.92 14.32 27.46
N THR A 129 26.12 13.74 28.63
CA THR A 129 26.00 14.46 29.91
C THR A 129 27.02 15.58 30.11
N LYS A 130 28.10 15.64 29.31
CA LYS A 130 29.17 16.64 29.39
C LYS A 130 28.99 17.83 28.45
N GLN A 131 28.02 17.75 27.52
CA GLN A 131 27.74 18.81 26.57
C GLN A 131 27.33 20.12 27.29
N GLN A 132 27.64 21.24 26.69
CA GLN A 132 27.21 22.57 27.17
C GLN A 132 25.84 22.92 26.53
N SER A 133 24.82 22.09 26.82
CA SER A 133 23.49 22.21 26.26
C SER A 133 22.42 22.05 27.33
N HIS A 134 21.30 22.75 27.19
CA HIS A 134 20.09 22.55 27.96
C HIS A 134 19.17 21.49 27.36
N TYR A 135 19.44 21.09 26.09
CA TYR A 135 18.57 20.22 25.33
C TYR A 135 19.40 19.20 24.53
N VAL A 136 19.44 17.97 25.01
CA VAL A 136 20.04 16.83 24.33
C VAL A 136 18.99 15.72 24.30
N VAL A 137 18.55 15.33 23.11
CA VAL A 137 17.59 14.24 22.93
C VAL A 137 18.30 12.92 23.16
N VAL A 138 17.89 12.17 24.16
CA VAL A 138 18.43 10.85 24.50
C VAL A 138 17.70 9.74 23.71
N LYS A 139 16.37 9.80 23.71
CA LYS A 139 15.53 8.82 23.00
C LYS A 139 14.20 9.49 22.61
N ARG A 140 13.79 9.30 21.37
CA ARG A 140 12.47 9.72 20.89
C ARG A 140 11.49 8.55 20.92
N ARG A 141 10.20 8.88 20.96
CA ARG A 141 9.06 7.96 20.75
C ARG A 141 9.06 6.79 21.73
N ILE A 142 9.34 7.08 23.00
CA ILE A 142 9.23 6.08 24.07
C ILE A 142 7.77 5.82 24.41
N GLU A 143 7.45 4.57 24.68
CA GLU A 143 6.11 4.13 25.05
C GLU A 143 5.90 4.12 26.57
N SER A 144 4.70 3.78 27.05
CA SER A 144 4.29 3.87 28.43
C SER A 144 5.23 3.12 29.39
N ASP A 145 5.67 1.92 29.03
CA ASP A 145 6.53 1.08 29.85
C ASP A 145 7.93 1.69 30.05
N GLU A 146 8.49 2.26 28.98
CA GLU A 146 9.79 2.96 29.05
C GLU A 146 9.65 4.26 29.81
N ARG A 147 8.56 5.00 29.60
CA ARG A 147 8.23 6.22 30.36
C ARG A 147 8.21 5.97 31.86
N GLU A 148 7.56 4.88 32.33
CA GLU A 148 7.54 4.54 33.76
C GLU A 148 8.95 4.26 34.32
N LYS A 149 9.83 3.59 33.56
CA LYS A 149 11.22 3.36 33.94
C LYS A 149 11.99 4.67 34.05
N VAL A 150 11.80 5.61 33.11
CA VAL A 150 12.42 6.93 33.15
C VAL A 150 11.94 7.74 34.36
N LEU A 151 10.63 7.73 34.67
CA LEU A 151 10.08 8.39 35.86
C LEU A 151 10.70 7.84 37.15
N LYS A 152 10.89 6.54 37.26
CA LYS A 152 11.59 5.91 38.40
C LYS A 152 13.06 6.33 38.49
N LEU A 153 13.74 6.45 37.35
CA LEU A 153 15.11 6.97 37.30
C LEU A 153 15.19 8.44 37.78
N ILE A 154 14.26 9.31 37.29
CA ILE A 154 14.18 10.70 37.75
C ILE A 154 13.99 10.79 39.27
N ASP A 155 13.11 9.95 39.83
CA ASP A 155 12.89 9.87 41.29
C ASP A 155 14.14 9.41 42.04
N THR A 156 14.87 8.42 41.53
CA THR A 156 16.13 7.92 42.10
C THR A 156 17.20 9.02 42.07
N LEU A 157 17.37 9.71 40.94
CA LEU A 157 18.31 10.82 40.80
C LEU A 157 18.02 11.94 41.80
N LYS A 158 16.72 12.25 42.01
CA LYS A 158 16.29 13.26 42.96
C LYS A 158 16.56 12.85 44.43
N LYS A 159 16.24 11.60 44.82
CA LYS A 159 16.35 11.11 46.19
C LYS A 159 17.79 10.81 46.59
N ASP A 160 18.54 10.06 45.76
CA ASP A 160 19.83 9.48 46.13
C ASP A 160 21.01 10.38 45.73
N TYR A 161 20.82 11.21 44.70
CA TYR A 161 21.89 12.08 44.15
C TYR A 161 21.59 13.57 44.29
N SER A 162 20.43 13.98 44.87
CA SER A 162 19.99 15.38 44.97
C SER A 162 20.03 16.08 43.60
N CYS A 163 19.69 15.35 42.54
CA CYS A 163 19.76 15.77 41.16
C CYS A 163 18.32 15.89 40.59
N SER A 164 17.92 17.09 40.17
CA SER A 164 16.58 17.34 39.62
C SER A 164 16.68 18.25 38.42
N GLY A 165 15.72 18.12 37.49
CA GLY A 165 15.65 18.96 36.28
C GLY A 165 16.72 18.64 35.22
N VAL A 166 17.34 17.45 35.29
CA VAL A 166 18.36 16.98 34.33
C VAL A 166 17.80 16.09 33.26
N ILE A 167 16.68 15.44 33.54
CA ILE A 167 15.91 14.61 32.57
C ILE A 167 14.48 15.13 32.54
N GLN A 168 13.95 15.29 31.36
CA GLN A 168 12.57 15.72 31.11
C GLN A 168 11.93 14.78 30.10
N LEU A 169 10.61 14.59 30.23
CA LEU A 169 9.77 13.89 29.29
C LEU A 169 8.92 14.95 28.57
N LEU A 170 9.07 15.04 27.28
CA LEU A 170 8.28 15.93 26.43
C LEU A 170 7.34 15.09 25.59
N ASP A 171 6.16 15.64 25.27
CA ASP A 171 5.22 14.98 24.40
C ASP A 171 5.79 14.84 23.00
N ASP A 172 5.59 13.68 22.39
CA ASP A 172 5.98 13.34 21.02
C ASP A 172 4.88 12.48 20.40
N TYR A 173 4.94 12.23 19.11
CA TYR A 173 4.01 11.38 18.39
C TYR A 173 4.74 10.23 17.70
N LYS A 174 4.07 9.08 17.66
CA LYS A 174 4.53 7.90 16.91
C LYS A 174 3.45 7.47 15.94
N ARG A 175 3.82 7.26 14.69
CA ARG A 175 2.92 6.74 13.66
C ARG A 175 2.66 5.27 13.88
N TYR A 176 1.40 4.88 13.84
CA TYR A 176 0.94 3.50 13.95
C TYR A 176 0.07 3.13 12.76
N TYR A 177 0.23 1.89 12.33
CA TYR A 177 -0.53 1.27 11.27
C TYR A 177 -1.25 0.04 11.84
N PRO A 178 -2.51 0.18 12.29
CA PRO A 178 -3.23 -0.86 13.04
C PRO A 178 -3.39 -2.19 12.28
N LYS A 179 -3.30 -2.13 10.94
CA LYS A 179 -3.46 -3.29 10.03
C LYS A 179 -2.12 -3.85 9.54
N ASN A 180 -1.00 -3.43 10.14
CA ASN A 180 0.37 -3.89 9.86
C ASN A 180 0.76 -3.77 8.38
N SER A 181 0.52 -4.82 7.56
CA SER A 181 0.95 -4.90 6.16
C SER A 181 -0.13 -4.57 5.14
N LEU A 182 -1.39 -4.36 5.57
CA LEU A 182 -2.51 -4.10 4.65
C LEU A 182 -2.24 -2.87 3.78
N ALA A 183 -2.36 -3.03 2.47
CA ALA A 183 -2.12 -1.99 1.47
C ALA A 183 -0.77 -1.26 1.63
N SER A 184 0.28 -1.97 2.11
CA SER A 184 1.55 -1.36 2.49
C SER A 184 2.20 -0.51 1.39
N SER A 185 2.16 -0.98 0.13
CA SER A 185 2.69 -0.24 -1.03
C SER A 185 1.86 0.98 -1.43
N VAL A 186 0.61 1.09 -0.95
CA VAL A 186 -0.28 2.23 -1.18
C VAL A 186 -0.15 3.25 -0.05
N ILE A 187 -0.28 2.80 1.20
CA ILE A 187 -0.22 3.68 2.37
C ILE A 187 1.17 4.28 2.51
N GLY A 188 2.22 3.45 2.40
CA GLY A 188 3.59 3.90 2.66
C GLY A 188 3.85 4.10 4.16
N PHE A 189 4.97 4.72 4.50
CA PHE A 189 5.38 4.91 5.89
C PHE A 189 6.12 6.22 6.11
N THR A 190 6.29 6.61 7.39
CA THR A 190 7.01 7.81 7.79
C THR A 190 8.41 7.51 8.29
N GLY A 191 9.33 8.44 8.09
CA GLY A 191 10.66 8.41 8.65
C GLY A 191 10.72 8.79 10.15
N SER A 192 11.96 8.94 10.64
CA SER A 192 12.23 9.34 12.03
C SER A 192 11.67 10.71 12.40
N ASP A 193 11.53 11.61 11.45
CA ASP A 193 11.08 13.00 11.64
C ASP A 193 9.61 13.20 11.24
N ASP A 194 8.81 12.13 11.22
CA ASP A 194 7.40 12.09 10.77
C ASP A 194 7.17 12.53 9.33
N GLN A 195 8.23 12.68 8.54
CA GLN A 195 8.13 12.93 7.11
C GLN A 195 7.67 11.66 6.38
N GLY A 196 6.71 11.77 5.49
CA GLY A 196 6.31 10.68 4.60
C GLY A 196 7.43 10.29 3.65
N LEU A 197 7.71 8.97 3.53
CA LEU A 197 8.80 8.47 2.69
C LEU A 197 8.30 7.72 1.47
N GLU A 198 7.17 7.04 1.55
CA GLU A 198 6.58 6.24 0.47
C GLU A 198 5.04 6.38 0.46
N GLY A 199 4.42 6.01 -0.65
CA GLY A 199 2.97 5.90 -0.79
C GLY A 199 2.20 7.21 -0.53
N ILE A 200 1.02 7.09 0.06
CA ILE A 200 0.14 8.21 0.45
C ILE A 200 0.79 9.07 1.54
N GLU A 201 1.53 8.46 2.44
CA GLU A 201 2.29 9.21 3.45
C GLU A 201 3.24 10.22 2.82
N TYR A 202 3.88 9.88 1.69
CA TYR A 202 4.76 10.79 0.93
C TYR A 202 3.96 11.77 0.06
N GLU A 203 3.04 11.29 -0.76
CA GLU A 203 2.34 12.11 -1.76
C GLU A 203 1.47 13.19 -1.11
N TYR A 204 0.89 12.88 0.06
CA TYR A 204 0.03 13.78 0.83
C TYR A 204 0.71 14.33 2.09
N ASP A 205 2.04 14.28 2.18
CA ASP A 205 2.79 14.74 3.35
C ASP A 205 2.44 16.19 3.74
N SER A 206 2.30 17.08 2.75
CA SER A 206 1.94 18.49 2.96
C SER A 206 0.56 18.70 3.61
N TYR A 207 -0.35 17.73 3.50
CA TYR A 207 -1.63 17.75 4.18
C TYR A 207 -1.56 17.05 5.56
N LEU A 208 -0.83 15.94 5.62
CA LEU A 208 -0.77 15.07 6.78
C LEU A 208 0.09 15.63 7.92
N SER A 209 1.20 16.31 7.62
CA SER A 209 2.24 16.67 8.61
C SER A 209 1.82 17.74 9.63
N GLY A 210 0.81 18.58 9.32
CA GLY A 210 0.43 19.70 10.15
C GLY A 210 1.50 20.81 10.21
N THR A 211 1.29 21.78 11.10
CA THR A 211 2.24 22.89 11.34
C THR A 211 2.73 22.84 12.78
N PRO A 212 4.03 22.62 13.03
CA PRO A 212 4.57 22.60 14.39
C PRO A 212 4.34 23.92 15.12
N GLY A 213 3.99 23.84 16.39
CA GLY A 213 3.96 24.98 17.28
C GLY A 213 5.34 25.34 17.81
N ARG A 214 5.44 26.50 18.46
CA ARG A 214 6.69 27.00 19.07
C ARG A 214 6.40 27.64 20.42
N ILE A 215 7.17 27.25 21.42
CA ILE A 215 7.21 27.92 22.72
C ILE A 215 8.50 28.70 22.81
N ILE A 216 8.42 30.02 22.73
CA ILE A 216 9.56 30.90 22.83
C ILE A 216 9.61 31.44 24.27
N THR A 217 10.56 30.95 25.07
CA THR A 217 10.76 31.38 26.45
C THR A 217 12.04 32.20 26.56
N ALA A 218 12.00 33.31 27.36
CA ALA A 218 13.18 34.05 27.67
C ALA A 218 13.96 33.37 28.80
N GLN A 219 15.24 33.06 28.57
CA GLN A 219 16.15 32.51 29.56
C GLN A 219 17.21 33.54 29.98
N ASN A 220 17.60 33.52 31.27
CA ASN A 220 18.72 34.34 31.72
C ASN A 220 20.06 33.68 31.31
N ALA A 221 21.17 34.40 31.48
CA ALA A 221 22.51 33.90 31.17
C ALA A 221 22.94 32.63 31.93
N ARG A 222 22.11 32.09 32.82
CA ARG A 222 22.28 30.82 33.53
C ARG A 222 21.28 29.76 33.04
N GLY A 223 20.53 30.04 31.95
CA GLY A 223 19.55 29.10 31.37
C GLY A 223 18.32 28.83 32.24
N THR A 224 18.01 29.75 33.18
CA THR A 224 16.79 29.63 33.97
C THR A 224 15.71 30.52 33.32
N ASP A 225 14.52 29.95 33.12
CA ASP A 225 13.39 30.67 32.54
C ASP A 225 13.08 31.95 33.34
N MET A 226 12.92 33.04 32.64
CA MET A 226 12.55 34.32 33.24
C MET A 226 11.03 34.42 33.23
N PRO A 227 10.36 34.54 34.40
CA PRO A 227 8.92 34.61 34.42
C PRO A 227 8.37 35.91 33.81
N PHE A 228 7.40 35.75 32.90
CA PHE A 228 6.27 36.63 32.64
C PHE A 228 6.34 37.79 31.62
N ARG A 229 7.38 38.00 30.80
CA ARG A 229 7.25 39.11 29.83
C ARG A 229 7.49 38.76 28.34
N TYR A 230 8.01 37.62 28.02
CA TYR A 230 8.37 37.22 26.64
C TYR A 230 8.12 35.79 26.27
N GLU A 231 7.12 35.12 26.91
CA GLU A 231 6.67 33.81 26.48
C GLU A 231 5.68 34.04 25.32
N GLN A 232 6.04 33.58 24.12
CA GLN A 232 5.14 33.49 22.99
C GLN A 232 4.87 32.00 22.75
N ASN A 233 3.63 31.61 22.93
CA ASN A 233 3.16 30.27 22.59
C ASN A 233 2.44 30.36 21.24
N VAL A 234 3.03 29.75 20.21
CA VAL A 234 2.38 29.50 18.93
C VAL A 234 1.88 28.08 18.99
N GLU A 235 0.56 27.90 19.04
CA GLU A 235 -0.06 26.56 19.07
C GLU A 235 0.27 25.79 17.79
N SER A 236 0.46 24.46 17.92
CA SER A 236 0.60 23.58 16.76
C SER A 236 -0.76 23.41 16.08
N GLU A 237 -0.74 23.32 14.77
CA GLU A 237 -1.92 22.95 13.97
C GLU A 237 -1.78 21.49 13.51
N ASP A 238 -2.70 20.64 13.96
CA ASP A 238 -2.72 19.23 13.59
C ASP A 238 -2.89 19.07 12.08
N GLY A 239 -2.30 17.99 11.54
CA GLY A 239 -2.42 17.62 10.14
C GLY A 239 -3.85 17.25 9.74
N ASN A 240 -4.11 17.37 8.45
CA ASN A 240 -5.40 17.05 7.85
C ASN A 240 -5.53 15.54 7.65
N ASN A 241 -6.76 15.03 7.78
CA ASN A 241 -7.04 13.62 7.56
C ASN A 241 -7.27 13.33 6.07
N VAL A 242 -6.81 12.18 5.63
CA VAL A 242 -6.93 11.71 4.25
C VAL A 242 -7.82 10.46 4.22
N TYR A 243 -8.86 10.47 3.39
CA TYR A 243 -9.75 9.34 3.15
C TYR A 243 -9.42 8.72 1.81
N LEU A 244 -9.11 7.43 1.82
CA LEU A 244 -8.79 6.69 0.61
C LEU A 244 -10.06 6.19 -0.09
N THR A 245 -9.89 5.71 -1.31
CA THR A 245 -10.88 4.91 -2.04
C THR A 245 -10.70 3.42 -1.77
N ILE A 246 -9.57 3.03 -1.20
CA ILE A 246 -9.29 1.65 -0.79
C ILE A 246 -10.35 1.23 0.24
N ASP A 247 -11.00 0.11 -0.04
CA ASP A 247 -11.91 -0.57 0.89
C ASP A 247 -11.14 -1.68 1.62
N GLU A 248 -11.10 -1.63 2.95
CA GLU A 248 -10.35 -2.59 3.77
C GLU A 248 -10.77 -4.05 3.50
N THR A 249 -12.06 -4.28 3.30
CA THR A 249 -12.60 -5.62 3.05
C THR A 249 -12.15 -6.15 1.70
N ILE A 250 -12.31 -5.35 0.63
CA ILE A 250 -11.90 -5.72 -0.73
C ILE A 250 -10.39 -5.92 -0.78
N GLN A 251 -9.62 -5.02 -0.16
CA GLN A 251 -8.16 -5.12 -0.08
C GLN A 251 -7.73 -6.43 0.62
N SER A 252 -8.36 -6.76 1.75
CA SER A 252 -8.04 -7.97 2.50
C SER A 252 -8.37 -9.25 1.72
N ILE A 253 -9.50 -9.26 0.99
CA ILE A 253 -9.86 -10.38 0.10
C ILE A 253 -8.82 -10.52 -1.00
N CYS A 254 -8.44 -9.41 -1.66
CA CYS A 254 -7.41 -9.43 -2.71
C CYS A 254 -6.06 -9.94 -2.16
N GLU A 255 -5.59 -9.44 -1.02
CA GLU A 255 -4.33 -9.88 -0.42
C GLU A 255 -4.34 -11.38 -0.08
N LYS A 256 -5.43 -11.86 0.53
CA LYS A 256 -5.61 -13.28 0.88
C LYS A 256 -5.42 -14.19 -0.34
N TYR A 257 -6.13 -13.90 -1.43
CA TYR A 257 -6.10 -14.76 -2.61
C TYR A 257 -4.85 -14.55 -3.47
N MET A 258 -4.28 -13.35 -3.49
CA MET A 258 -3.01 -13.09 -4.16
C MET A 258 -1.85 -13.81 -3.47
N GLN A 259 -1.80 -13.80 -2.14
CA GLN A 259 -0.80 -14.54 -1.37
C GLN A 259 -0.93 -16.05 -1.62
N LYS A 260 -2.17 -16.58 -1.56
CA LYS A 260 -2.43 -17.97 -1.88
C LYS A 260 -2.02 -18.31 -3.32
N GLY A 261 -2.32 -17.44 -4.28
CA GLY A 261 -1.91 -17.62 -5.69
C GLY A 261 -0.40 -17.68 -5.87
N VAL A 262 0.35 -16.86 -5.12
CA VAL A 262 1.83 -16.92 -5.11
C VAL A 262 2.33 -18.26 -4.56
N GLU A 263 1.75 -18.73 -3.48
CA GLU A 263 2.12 -20.00 -2.82
C GLU A 263 1.78 -21.21 -3.69
N ASP A 264 0.53 -21.29 -4.16
CA ASP A 264 0.03 -22.43 -4.96
C ASP A 264 0.78 -22.58 -6.30
N ASN A 265 1.24 -21.47 -6.89
CA ASN A 265 1.91 -21.46 -8.19
C ASN A 265 3.43 -21.19 -8.09
N ASN A 266 4.01 -21.24 -6.89
CA ASN A 266 5.44 -20.99 -6.65
C ASN A 266 5.98 -19.79 -7.42
N VAL A 267 5.32 -18.62 -7.31
CA VAL A 267 5.67 -17.42 -8.08
C VAL A 267 7.04 -16.87 -7.65
N LEU A 268 7.98 -16.78 -8.57
CA LEU A 268 9.38 -16.45 -8.25
C LEU A 268 9.65 -14.95 -8.16
N ASN A 269 8.88 -14.12 -8.86
CA ASN A 269 9.10 -12.68 -8.90
C ASN A 269 8.03 -11.91 -8.12
N LYS A 270 6.83 -11.71 -8.69
CA LYS A 270 5.77 -10.89 -8.06
C LYS A 270 4.37 -11.28 -8.54
N GLY A 271 3.38 -10.95 -7.71
CA GLY A 271 1.98 -10.88 -8.09
C GLY A 271 1.46 -9.46 -7.94
N VAL A 272 0.55 -9.05 -8.80
CA VAL A 272 -0.14 -7.75 -8.73
C VAL A 272 -1.63 -7.95 -8.96
N CYS A 273 -2.45 -7.31 -8.09
CA CYS A 273 -3.89 -7.21 -8.27
C CYS A 273 -4.33 -5.76 -8.10
N ILE A 274 -5.18 -5.28 -9.01
CA ILE A 274 -5.81 -3.96 -8.92
C ILE A 274 -7.30 -4.14 -9.13
N ALA A 275 -8.12 -3.65 -8.20
CA ALA A 275 -9.57 -3.54 -8.34
C ALA A 275 -9.94 -2.06 -8.47
N MET A 276 -10.73 -1.70 -9.49
CA MET A 276 -11.02 -0.32 -9.86
C MET A 276 -12.50 -0.17 -10.19
N ASP A 277 -13.15 0.85 -9.64
CA ASP A 277 -14.46 1.31 -10.10
C ASP A 277 -14.32 1.89 -11.51
N VAL A 278 -14.96 1.25 -12.49
CA VAL A 278 -14.82 1.59 -13.90
C VAL A 278 -15.40 2.96 -14.25
N ASN A 279 -16.35 3.44 -13.44
CA ASN A 279 -17.08 4.67 -13.69
C ASN A 279 -16.38 5.90 -13.13
N THR A 280 -15.71 5.78 -12.00
CA THR A 280 -15.07 6.90 -11.28
C THR A 280 -13.56 6.91 -11.41
N GLY A 281 -12.94 5.76 -11.59
CA GLY A 281 -11.49 5.60 -11.52
C GLY A 281 -10.98 5.38 -10.10
N ALA A 282 -11.86 5.24 -9.12
CA ALA A 282 -11.47 4.95 -7.74
C ALA A 282 -10.83 3.57 -7.63
N ILE A 283 -9.66 3.50 -7.04
CA ILE A 283 -8.97 2.24 -6.76
C ILE A 283 -9.53 1.67 -5.45
N LEU A 284 -10.24 0.55 -5.55
CA LEU A 284 -10.87 -0.12 -4.41
C LEU A 284 -9.90 -1.04 -3.66
N ALA A 285 -8.96 -1.63 -4.40
CA ALA A 285 -7.85 -2.40 -3.85
C ALA A 285 -6.65 -2.35 -4.79
N MET A 286 -5.45 -2.37 -4.20
CA MET A 286 -4.19 -2.48 -4.94
C MET A 286 -3.20 -3.31 -4.14
N VAL A 287 -2.88 -4.49 -4.65
CA VAL A 287 -1.99 -5.46 -4.02
C VAL A 287 -0.74 -5.63 -4.86
N THR A 288 0.40 -5.55 -4.21
CA THR A 288 1.67 -6.07 -4.72
C THR A 288 2.16 -7.12 -3.73
N THR A 289 2.41 -8.35 -4.17
CA THR A 289 2.90 -9.40 -3.28
C THR A 289 4.28 -9.08 -2.75
N ASP A 290 4.64 -9.71 -1.62
CA ASP A 290 5.78 -9.38 -0.78
C ASP A 290 5.61 -8.01 -0.08
N GLY A 291 4.39 -7.70 0.37
CA GLY A 291 4.11 -6.57 1.25
C GLY A 291 4.98 -6.59 2.51
N TYR A 292 5.08 -5.47 3.20
CA TYR A 292 5.92 -5.30 4.39
C TYR A 292 5.12 -4.73 5.56
N ASP A 293 5.59 -4.98 6.78
CA ASP A 293 4.99 -4.38 7.98
C ASP A 293 5.31 -2.88 8.03
N LEU A 294 4.28 -2.06 7.94
CA LEU A 294 4.37 -0.60 7.98
C LEU A 294 4.91 -0.06 9.31
N ASN A 295 4.75 -0.82 10.41
CA ASN A 295 5.33 -0.50 11.71
C ASN A 295 6.83 -0.83 11.79
N ASN A 296 7.33 -1.73 10.91
CA ASN A 296 8.73 -2.14 10.81
C ASN A 296 9.25 -2.12 9.35
N PRO A 297 9.19 -0.97 8.66
CA PRO A 297 9.38 -0.91 7.20
C PRO A 297 10.80 -1.22 6.73
N TYR A 298 11.75 -1.34 7.64
CA TYR A 298 13.15 -1.70 7.34
C TYR A 298 13.46 -3.17 7.57
N GLU A 299 12.48 -3.98 7.95
CA GLU A 299 12.67 -5.40 8.18
C GLU A 299 12.53 -6.21 6.91
N LEU A 300 13.66 -6.64 6.37
CA LEU A 300 13.72 -7.49 5.17
C LEU A 300 13.31 -8.93 5.48
N SER A 301 12.78 -9.63 4.45
CA SER A 301 12.45 -11.05 4.53
C SER A 301 13.67 -11.93 4.86
N ALA A 302 13.44 -13.12 5.41
CA ALA A 302 14.50 -14.08 5.68
C ALA A 302 15.26 -14.49 4.40
N LYS A 303 14.55 -14.55 3.24
CA LYS A 303 15.10 -14.83 1.91
C LYS A 303 16.09 -13.75 1.49
N ASP A 304 15.72 -12.47 1.61
CA ASP A 304 16.58 -11.34 1.25
C ASP A 304 17.77 -11.21 2.19
N LYS A 305 17.55 -11.33 3.50
CA LYS A 305 18.64 -11.37 4.49
C LYS A 305 19.67 -12.46 4.17
N LYS A 306 19.22 -13.65 3.74
CA LYS A 306 20.12 -14.75 3.32
C LYS A 306 20.87 -14.40 2.03
N LYS A 307 20.18 -13.82 1.04
CA LYS A 307 20.79 -13.39 -0.23
C LYS A 307 21.86 -12.32 -0.01
N ILE A 308 21.57 -11.31 0.82
CA ILE A 308 22.53 -10.25 1.19
C ILE A 308 23.76 -10.85 1.88
N LYS A 309 23.58 -11.76 2.85
CA LYS A 309 24.70 -12.44 3.54
C LYS A 309 25.59 -13.25 2.61
N SER A 310 25.04 -13.76 1.50
CA SER A 310 25.82 -14.49 0.48
C SER A 310 26.59 -13.57 -0.47
N THR A 311 26.29 -12.28 -0.46
CA THR A 311 26.98 -11.27 -1.29
C THR A 311 28.30 -10.85 -0.64
N ALA A 312 29.29 -10.44 -1.46
CA ALA A 312 30.59 -9.97 -0.95
C ALA A 312 30.41 -8.83 0.06
N LYS A 313 31.13 -8.89 1.20
CA LYS A 313 30.95 -7.97 2.34
C LYS A 313 30.99 -6.48 1.96
N SER A 314 31.80 -6.11 0.95
CA SER A 314 31.88 -4.73 0.45
C SER A 314 30.65 -4.26 -0.32
N LYS A 315 29.76 -5.18 -0.73
CA LYS A 315 28.51 -4.90 -1.47
C LYS A 315 27.25 -5.17 -0.68
N GLN A 316 27.36 -5.58 0.58
CA GLN A 316 26.18 -5.93 1.39
C GLN A 316 25.28 -4.72 1.65
N ALA A 317 25.85 -3.56 1.97
CA ALA A 317 25.07 -2.34 2.19
C ALA A 317 24.33 -1.88 0.92
N GLU A 318 24.97 -1.98 -0.25
CA GLU A 318 24.32 -1.69 -1.53
C GLU A 318 23.18 -2.69 -1.83
N ALA A 319 23.42 -3.97 -1.57
CA ALA A 319 22.42 -5.02 -1.74
C ALA A 319 21.24 -4.87 -0.79
N GLU A 320 21.49 -4.44 0.45
CA GLU A 320 20.45 -4.15 1.45
C GLU A 320 19.58 -2.95 1.04
N SER A 321 20.21 -1.85 0.62
CA SER A 321 19.50 -0.67 0.12
C SER A 321 18.64 -1.01 -1.11
N ALA A 322 19.17 -1.81 -2.04
CA ALA A 322 18.43 -2.25 -3.21
C ALA A 322 17.24 -3.16 -2.85
N ALA A 323 17.42 -4.05 -1.87
CA ALA A 323 16.35 -4.92 -1.39
C ALA A 323 15.21 -4.13 -0.71
N LEU A 324 15.56 -3.16 0.15
CA LEU A 324 14.60 -2.26 0.78
C LEU A 324 13.83 -1.44 -0.26
N SER A 325 14.52 -0.81 -1.21
CA SER A 325 13.88 -0.04 -2.28
C SER A 325 12.94 -0.91 -3.13
N ASN A 326 13.31 -2.17 -3.41
CA ASN A 326 12.43 -3.09 -4.12
C ASN A 326 11.22 -3.53 -3.30
N MET A 327 11.37 -3.67 -1.98
CA MET A 327 10.28 -4.03 -1.06
C MET A 327 9.24 -2.91 -0.96
N TRP A 328 9.68 -1.65 -0.83
CA TRP A 328 8.77 -0.49 -0.69
C TRP A 328 8.07 -0.12 -1.97
N ARG A 329 8.69 -0.41 -3.11
CA ARG A 329 8.22 0.01 -4.43
C ARG A 329 6.83 -0.53 -4.75
N ASN A 330 5.89 0.36 -5.12
CA ASN A 330 4.58 -0.03 -5.63
C ASN A 330 4.69 -0.54 -7.07
N LYS A 331 4.72 -1.87 -7.23
CA LYS A 331 4.93 -2.53 -8.53
C LYS A 331 3.74 -2.38 -9.48
N ALA A 332 2.55 -2.03 -8.96
CA ALA A 332 1.36 -1.76 -9.78
C ALA A 332 1.47 -0.45 -10.58
N VAL A 333 2.27 0.49 -10.08
CA VAL A 333 2.42 1.85 -10.61
C VAL A 333 3.82 2.07 -11.20
N ALA A 334 4.86 1.57 -10.53
CA ALA A 334 6.25 1.88 -10.84
C ALA A 334 6.96 0.83 -11.72
N ASP A 335 6.36 -0.34 -11.95
CA ASP A 335 6.92 -1.38 -12.82
C ASP A 335 6.16 -1.45 -14.14
N THR A 336 6.87 -1.83 -15.19
CA THR A 336 6.27 -2.11 -16.50
C THR A 336 6.34 -3.61 -16.81
N TYR A 337 5.40 -4.09 -17.61
CA TYR A 337 5.34 -5.47 -18.07
C TYR A 337 4.78 -5.54 -19.49
N MET A 338 5.03 -6.63 -20.20
CA MET A 338 4.40 -6.89 -21.50
C MET A 338 2.99 -7.47 -21.28
N PRO A 339 1.92 -6.78 -21.70
CA PRO A 339 0.56 -7.16 -21.35
C PRO A 339 0.07 -8.46 -22.00
N GLY A 340 0.64 -8.83 -23.17
CA GLY A 340 0.21 -10.01 -23.91
C GLY A 340 -1.26 -9.93 -24.34
N SER A 341 -1.92 -11.08 -24.34
CA SER A 341 -3.27 -11.22 -24.90
C SER A 341 -4.35 -10.39 -24.21
N VAL A 342 -4.15 -9.89 -22.98
CA VAL A 342 -5.11 -8.95 -22.36
C VAL A 342 -5.20 -7.64 -23.14
N PHE A 343 -4.13 -7.22 -23.84
CA PHE A 343 -4.12 -6.04 -24.68
C PHE A 343 -5.03 -6.16 -25.94
N LYS A 344 -5.35 -7.40 -26.35
CA LYS A 344 -6.22 -7.67 -27.52
C LYS A 344 -7.59 -7.00 -27.39
N MET A 345 -8.10 -6.79 -26.16
CA MET A 345 -9.36 -6.05 -25.98
C MET A 345 -9.29 -4.62 -26.55
N CYS A 346 -8.15 -3.94 -26.39
CA CYS A 346 -7.94 -2.60 -26.94
C CYS A 346 -7.82 -2.61 -28.47
N VAL A 347 -7.13 -3.61 -29.03
CA VAL A 347 -6.97 -3.77 -30.49
C VAL A 347 -8.29 -4.13 -31.16
N ALA A 348 -9.06 -5.03 -30.54
CA ALA A 348 -10.41 -5.39 -31.01
C ALA A 348 -11.35 -4.18 -31.00
N SER A 349 -11.35 -3.42 -29.88
CA SER A 349 -12.13 -2.19 -29.75
C SER A 349 -11.78 -1.17 -30.84
N ALA A 350 -10.49 -0.96 -31.09
CA ALA A 350 -10.01 -0.03 -32.12
C ALA A 350 -10.46 -0.44 -33.54
N ALA A 351 -10.38 -1.73 -33.87
CA ALA A 351 -10.78 -2.24 -35.17
C ALA A 351 -12.32 -2.17 -35.38
N LEU A 352 -13.07 -2.42 -34.32
CA LEU A 352 -14.52 -2.32 -34.29
C LEU A 352 -14.98 -0.84 -34.46
N GLU A 353 -14.35 0.09 -33.73
CA GLU A 353 -14.61 1.52 -33.80
C GLU A 353 -14.35 2.10 -35.19
N GLU A 354 -13.29 1.64 -35.86
CA GLU A 354 -12.95 2.02 -37.22
C GLU A 354 -13.80 1.30 -38.30
N ASN A 355 -14.76 0.47 -37.87
CA ASN A 355 -15.61 -0.34 -38.77
C ASN A 355 -14.81 -1.26 -39.74
N LEU A 356 -13.62 -1.67 -39.32
CA LEU A 356 -12.77 -2.62 -40.07
C LEU A 356 -13.26 -4.06 -39.90
N VAL A 357 -13.90 -4.35 -38.78
CA VAL A 357 -14.45 -5.67 -38.41
C VAL A 357 -15.87 -5.53 -37.87
N ASN A 358 -16.61 -6.63 -37.91
CA ASN A 358 -17.89 -6.82 -37.24
C ASN A 358 -18.02 -8.33 -36.88
N GLU A 359 -19.11 -8.71 -36.20
CA GLU A 359 -19.33 -10.08 -35.73
C GLU A 359 -19.27 -11.15 -36.85
N LYS A 360 -19.52 -10.77 -38.12
CA LYS A 360 -19.51 -11.66 -39.29
C LYS A 360 -18.16 -11.69 -40.01
N THR A 361 -17.25 -10.77 -39.69
CA THR A 361 -15.91 -10.73 -40.30
C THR A 361 -15.18 -12.03 -40.03
N SER A 362 -14.71 -12.71 -41.07
CA SER A 362 -14.12 -14.05 -40.96
C SER A 362 -12.61 -14.00 -41.13
N PHE A 363 -11.93 -14.79 -40.32
CA PHE A 363 -10.47 -14.97 -40.31
C PHE A 363 -10.12 -16.46 -40.38
N THR A 364 -9.04 -16.79 -41.08
CA THR A 364 -8.56 -18.18 -41.14
C THR A 364 -7.20 -18.30 -40.44
N CYS A 365 -7.11 -19.20 -39.50
CA CYS A 365 -5.87 -19.51 -38.77
C CYS A 365 -5.42 -20.94 -39.09
N THR A 366 -4.23 -21.07 -39.67
CA THR A 366 -3.56 -22.34 -40.00
C THR A 366 -2.41 -22.69 -39.01
N GLY A 367 -2.42 -22.05 -37.81
CA GLY A 367 -1.39 -22.29 -36.80
C GLY A 367 -0.23 -21.28 -36.85
N SER A 368 -0.05 -20.52 -37.92
CA SER A 368 0.95 -19.46 -38.05
C SER A 368 0.59 -18.47 -39.15
N ILE A 369 1.32 -17.35 -39.19
CA ILE A 369 1.26 -16.33 -40.24
C ILE A 369 2.66 -15.83 -40.53
N SER A 370 2.97 -15.54 -41.81
CA SER A 370 4.26 -14.93 -42.18
C SER A 370 4.09 -13.42 -42.40
N VAL A 371 4.95 -12.61 -41.77
CA VAL A 371 5.01 -11.16 -41.91
C VAL A 371 6.43 -10.75 -42.23
N GLU A 372 6.66 -10.15 -43.41
CA GLU A 372 8.00 -9.69 -43.87
C GLU A 372 9.09 -10.75 -43.78
N GLY A 373 8.72 -12.04 -43.94
CA GLY A 373 9.66 -13.17 -43.91
C GLY A 373 9.79 -13.83 -42.53
N GLU A 374 9.30 -13.23 -41.47
CA GLU A 374 9.23 -13.80 -40.11
C GLU A 374 7.95 -14.64 -39.94
N THR A 375 8.09 -15.82 -39.36
CA THR A 375 6.93 -16.69 -39.06
C THR A 375 6.52 -16.53 -37.60
N ILE A 376 5.28 -16.10 -37.38
CA ILE A 376 4.69 -15.92 -36.05
C ILE A 376 3.65 -17.01 -35.82
N HIS A 377 3.78 -17.75 -34.73
CA HIS A 377 2.91 -18.87 -34.40
C HIS A 377 1.70 -18.46 -33.56
N CYS A 378 0.61 -19.18 -33.78
CA CYS A 378 -0.52 -19.17 -32.87
C CYS A 378 -0.21 -20.04 -31.63
N SER A 379 -0.86 -19.80 -30.52
CA SER A 379 -0.85 -20.71 -29.37
C SER A 379 -1.37 -22.11 -29.78
N ASN A 380 -2.43 -22.17 -30.55
CA ASN A 380 -2.84 -23.40 -31.21
C ASN A 380 -2.06 -23.58 -32.52
N ILE A 381 -0.97 -24.36 -32.47
CA ILE A 381 -0.09 -24.64 -33.63
C ILE A 381 -0.79 -25.43 -34.75
N SER A 382 -1.88 -26.15 -34.44
CA SER A 382 -2.72 -26.85 -35.44
C SER A 382 -3.67 -25.88 -36.17
N GLY A 383 -3.79 -24.64 -35.68
CA GLY A 383 -4.70 -23.63 -36.21
C GLY A 383 -6.12 -23.77 -35.68
N HIS A 384 -6.86 -22.66 -35.70
CA HIS A 384 -8.26 -22.58 -35.29
C HIS A 384 -9.23 -22.80 -36.48
N GLY A 385 -8.71 -22.96 -37.70
CA GLY A 385 -9.53 -22.96 -38.90
C GLY A 385 -10.13 -21.60 -39.21
N THR A 386 -11.33 -21.59 -39.81
CA THR A 386 -12.09 -20.38 -40.10
C THR A 386 -12.96 -20.03 -38.92
N GLN A 387 -12.86 -18.81 -38.43
CA GLN A 387 -13.53 -18.29 -37.23
C GLN A 387 -14.05 -16.86 -37.51
N ASN A 388 -15.18 -16.51 -36.93
CA ASN A 388 -15.68 -15.13 -36.96
C ASN A 388 -14.95 -14.24 -35.96
N PHE A 389 -15.21 -12.92 -35.97
CA PHE A 389 -14.49 -11.97 -35.12
C PHE A 389 -14.68 -12.25 -33.60
N VAL A 390 -15.87 -12.65 -33.17
CA VAL A 390 -16.15 -12.99 -31.76
C VAL A 390 -15.36 -14.23 -31.33
N GLU A 391 -15.31 -15.25 -32.19
CA GLU A 391 -14.49 -16.45 -31.96
C GLU A 391 -12.99 -16.16 -31.98
N VAL A 392 -12.53 -15.17 -32.76
CA VAL A 392 -11.14 -14.70 -32.76
C VAL A 392 -10.75 -14.16 -31.37
N ILE A 393 -11.64 -13.41 -30.73
CA ILE A 393 -11.44 -12.87 -29.36
C ILE A 393 -11.42 -14.02 -28.37
N SER A 394 -12.40 -14.92 -28.42
CA SER A 394 -12.52 -16.05 -27.51
C SER A 394 -11.37 -17.05 -27.65
N ASN A 395 -10.96 -17.39 -28.87
CA ASN A 395 -9.81 -18.28 -29.13
C ASN A 395 -8.45 -17.61 -28.95
N SER A 396 -8.41 -16.33 -28.61
CA SER A 396 -7.16 -15.55 -28.47
C SER A 396 -6.20 -15.68 -29.66
N CYS A 397 -6.72 -15.77 -30.89
CA CYS A 397 -5.98 -16.17 -32.08
C CYS A 397 -4.94 -15.11 -32.53
N ASN A 398 -3.62 -15.37 -32.32
CA ASN A 398 -2.55 -14.45 -32.71
C ASN A 398 -2.54 -14.11 -34.22
N PRO A 399 -2.62 -15.09 -35.19
CA PRO A 399 -2.65 -14.77 -36.60
C PRO A 399 -3.81 -13.85 -37.02
N ALA A 400 -4.98 -14.01 -36.41
CA ALA A 400 -6.12 -13.13 -36.69
C ALA A 400 -5.91 -11.73 -36.13
N PHE A 401 -5.38 -11.57 -34.90
CA PHE A 401 -5.04 -10.25 -34.35
C PHE A 401 -3.92 -9.56 -35.13
N ILE A 402 -2.96 -10.29 -35.70
CA ILE A 402 -1.96 -9.72 -36.63
C ILE A 402 -2.65 -9.15 -37.87
N GLN A 403 -3.58 -9.89 -38.47
CA GLN A 403 -4.37 -9.38 -39.61
C GLN A 403 -5.18 -8.13 -39.23
N ILE A 404 -5.82 -8.14 -38.06
CA ILE A 404 -6.57 -6.96 -37.55
C ILE A 404 -5.63 -5.77 -37.36
N GLY A 405 -4.44 -5.95 -36.77
CA GLY A 405 -3.45 -4.89 -36.61
C GLY A 405 -2.95 -4.35 -37.97
N GLN A 406 -2.78 -5.24 -38.98
CA GLN A 406 -2.44 -4.83 -40.33
C GLN A 406 -3.57 -4.03 -40.99
N MET A 407 -4.85 -4.37 -40.75
CA MET A 407 -6.01 -3.60 -41.20
C MET A 407 -6.05 -2.20 -40.57
N LEU A 408 -5.73 -2.08 -39.28
CA LEU A 408 -5.58 -0.80 -38.57
C LEU A 408 -4.42 0.03 -39.14
N GLY A 409 -3.30 -0.62 -39.42
CA GLY A 409 -2.06 0.02 -39.78
C GLY A 409 -1.39 0.76 -38.60
N ALA A 410 -0.08 0.99 -38.70
CA ALA A 410 0.73 1.56 -37.63
C ALA A 410 0.25 2.93 -37.12
N GLY A 411 -0.29 3.78 -38.00
CA GLY A 411 -0.79 5.11 -37.65
C GLY A 411 -2.01 5.06 -36.72
N LYS A 412 -3.02 4.27 -37.09
CA LYS A 412 -4.24 4.10 -36.27
C LYS A 412 -3.93 3.31 -34.99
N PHE A 413 -3.13 2.25 -35.08
CA PHE A 413 -2.68 1.50 -33.92
C PHE A 413 -2.05 2.42 -32.85
N ARG A 414 -1.13 3.31 -33.29
CA ARG A 414 -0.53 4.31 -32.41
C ARG A 414 -1.56 5.28 -31.84
N GLN A 415 -2.51 5.74 -32.65
CA GLN A 415 -3.57 6.65 -32.22
C GLN A 415 -4.41 6.03 -31.09
N TYR A 416 -4.80 4.76 -31.20
CA TYR A 416 -5.55 4.06 -30.16
C TYR A 416 -4.69 3.69 -28.94
N TYR A 417 -3.41 3.33 -29.15
CA TYR A 417 -2.45 3.17 -28.06
C TYR A 417 -2.36 4.42 -27.18
N GLN A 418 -2.22 5.60 -27.82
CA GLN A 418 -2.27 6.89 -27.13
C GLN A 418 -3.65 7.21 -26.57
N GLY A 419 -4.69 6.89 -27.32
CA GLY A 419 -6.08 7.08 -26.94
C GLY A 419 -6.44 6.36 -25.63
N PHE A 420 -6.08 5.12 -25.47
CA PHE A 420 -6.26 4.34 -24.24
C PHE A 420 -5.35 4.79 -23.08
N GLY A 421 -4.39 5.66 -23.32
CA GLY A 421 -3.54 6.27 -22.28
C GLY A 421 -2.23 5.57 -22.03
N PHE A 422 -1.78 4.68 -22.91
CA PHE A 422 -0.55 3.91 -22.72
C PHE A 422 0.73 4.72 -22.96
N SER A 423 0.67 5.88 -23.61
CA SER A 423 1.82 6.76 -23.85
C SER A 423 2.00 7.84 -22.79
N ASP A 424 1.08 7.95 -21.84
CA ASP A 424 1.08 8.99 -20.83
C ASP A 424 1.00 8.37 -19.44
N LYS A 425 1.49 9.06 -18.42
CA LYS A 425 1.19 8.72 -17.03
C LYS A 425 -0.32 8.78 -16.80
N THR A 426 -0.85 7.82 -16.07
CA THR A 426 -2.28 7.82 -15.70
C THR A 426 -2.61 9.01 -14.82
N GLY A 427 -1.62 9.53 -14.09
CA GLY A 427 -1.78 10.62 -13.14
C GLY A 427 -2.49 10.16 -11.87
N ILE A 428 -2.34 8.89 -11.52
CA ILE A 428 -2.72 8.39 -10.20
C ILE A 428 -1.98 9.16 -9.11
N ASP A 429 -2.62 9.40 -8.01
CA ASP A 429 -2.11 10.12 -6.85
C ASP A 429 -1.23 9.24 -5.95
N LEU A 430 -0.28 8.54 -6.58
CA LEU A 430 0.78 7.75 -5.95
C LEU A 430 2.13 8.11 -6.57
N PRO A 431 3.22 8.08 -5.79
CA PRO A 431 4.55 8.41 -6.29
C PRO A 431 5.12 7.32 -7.21
N GLY A 432 6.06 7.70 -8.05
CA GLY A 432 6.92 6.77 -8.78
C GLY A 432 6.30 6.15 -10.05
N GLU A 433 5.21 6.71 -10.60
CA GLU A 433 4.58 6.18 -11.82
C GLU A 433 5.60 6.13 -12.97
N ALA A 434 5.77 4.92 -13.53
CA ALA A 434 6.74 4.65 -14.60
C ALA A 434 6.27 5.24 -15.93
N GLU A 435 7.25 5.49 -16.81
CA GLU A 435 6.99 5.87 -18.20
C GLU A 435 6.95 4.64 -19.10
N ASP A 436 6.19 4.74 -20.21
CA ASP A 436 6.05 3.67 -21.19
C ASP A 436 7.33 3.44 -22.01
N SER A 437 7.38 2.28 -22.69
CA SER A 437 8.38 1.99 -23.72
C SER A 437 7.66 1.65 -25.03
N PHE A 438 7.37 2.65 -25.84
CA PHE A 438 6.71 2.49 -27.12
C PHE A 438 7.53 3.10 -28.27
N TRP A 439 7.30 2.63 -29.50
CA TRP A 439 8.01 3.13 -30.68
C TRP A 439 7.77 4.61 -30.93
N LYS A 440 8.82 5.33 -31.28
CA LYS A 440 8.68 6.72 -31.78
C LYS A 440 7.88 6.71 -33.09
N GLU A 441 7.21 7.83 -33.37
CA GLU A 441 6.42 7.99 -34.57
C GLU A 441 7.22 7.65 -35.85
N GLY A 442 6.60 6.87 -36.73
CA GLY A 442 7.22 6.41 -37.99
C GLY A 442 8.35 5.39 -37.85
N LYS A 443 8.55 4.80 -36.63
CA LYS A 443 9.60 3.79 -36.38
C LYS A 443 9.08 2.37 -36.26
N MET A 444 7.77 2.17 -36.16
CA MET A 444 7.13 0.86 -36.08
C MET A 444 7.15 0.18 -37.48
N GLY A 445 7.86 -0.93 -37.62
CA GLY A 445 7.89 -1.78 -38.81
C GLY A 445 6.68 -2.71 -38.91
N GLY A 446 6.56 -3.46 -40.00
CA GLY A 446 5.47 -4.42 -40.19
C GLY A 446 5.49 -5.56 -39.17
N VAL A 447 6.67 -6.08 -38.85
CA VAL A 447 6.83 -7.10 -37.80
C VAL A 447 6.54 -6.54 -36.42
N ASP A 448 6.97 -5.30 -36.10
CA ASP A 448 6.68 -4.64 -34.84
C ASP A 448 5.15 -4.49 -34.63
N LEU A 449 4.44 -4.01 -35.67
CA LEU A 449 2.99 -3.90 -35.63
C LEU A 449 2.31 -5.24 -35.43
N ALA A 450 2.78 -6.28 -36.13
CA ALA A 450 2.26 -7.63 -36.02
C ALA A 450 2.36 -8.14 -34.58
N VAL A 451 3.52 -8.01 -33.96
CA VAL A 451 3.78 -8.47 -32.59
C VAL A 451 3.04 -7.61 -31.57
N ALA A 452 3.00 -6.29 -31.76
CA ALA A 452 2.27 -5.37 -30.87
C ALA A 452 0.74 -5.62 -30.90
N SER A 453 0.18 -6.11 -32.03
CA SER A 453 -1.24 -6.38 -32.17
C SER A 453 -1.79 -7.44 -31.22
N PHE A 454 -0.93 -8.27 -30.63
CA PHE A 454 -1.30 -9.23 -29.59
C PHE A 454 -0.58 -8.95 -28.25
N GLY A 455 -0.08 -7.73 -28.06
CA GLY A 455 0.39 -7.22 -26.76
C GLY A 455 1.83 -7.56 -26.39
N GLN A 456 2.71 -7.80 -27.38
CA GLN A 456 4.12 -8.09 -27.14
C GLN A 456 5.05 -7.01 -27.74
N ASN A 457 6.33 -7.03 -27.33
CA ASN A 457 7.41 -6.14 -27.78
C ASN A 457 7.23 -4.65 -27.35
N PHE A 458 6.40 -4.38 -26.34
CA PHE A 458 6.32 -3.11 -25.62
C PHE A 458 5.93 -3.40 -24.16
N SER A 459 6.14 -2.43 -23.29
CA SER A 459 5.82 -2.59 -21.87
C SER A 459 4.96 -1.42 -21.39
N ILE A 460 3.98 -1.72 -20.53
CA ILE A 460 3.06 -0.78 -19.91
C ILE A 460 2.97 -1.05 -18.41
N THR A 461 2.48 -0.10 -17.63
CA THR A 461 2.24 -0.35 -16.21
C THR A 461 0.93 -1.10 -15.97
N PRO A 462 0.80 -1.87 -14.88
CA PRO A 462 -0.47 -2.51 -14.51
C PRO A 462 -1.63 -1.50 -14.38
N ILE A 463 -1.36 -0.32 -13.82
CA ILE A 463 -2.38 0.74 -13.68
C ILE A 463 -2.84 1.29 -15.03
N GLN A 464 -1.97 1.37 -16.04
CA GLN A 464 -2.38 1.72 -17.40
C GLN A 464 -3.29 0.64 -18.01
N MET A 465 -2.96 -0.65 -17.79
CA MET A 465 -3.79 -1.75 -18.35
C MET A 465 -5.19 -1.78 -17.75
N ILE A 466 -5.33 -1.67 -16.43
CA ILE A 466 -6.66 -1.67 -15.80
C ILE A 466 -7.48 -0.42 -16.19
N THR A 467 -6.82 0.73 -16.34
CA THR A 467 -7.47 1.97 -16.81
C THR A 467 -8.01 1.81 -18.23
N ALA A 468 -7.26 1.14 -19.12
CA ALA A 468 -7.71 0.84 -20.48
C ALA A 468 -8.85 -0.20 -20.49
N CYS A 469 -8.79 -1.21 -19.64
CA CYS A 469 -9.87 -2.18 -19.44
C CYS A 469 -11.18 -1.49 -18.99
N ALA A 470 -11.09 -0.59 -18.00
CA ALA A 470 -12.21 0.23 -17.58
C ALA A 470 -12.77 1.08 -18.71
N ALA A 471 -11.91 1.65 -19.57
CA ALA A 471 -12.36 2.41 -20.73
C ALA A 471 -13.08 1.55 -21.77
N VAL A 472 -12.66 0.30 -21.97
CA VAL A 472 -13.38 -0.65 -22.85
C VAL A 472 -14.78 -0.90 -22.33
N SER A 473 -14.97 -1.00 -21.01
CA SER A 473 -16.24 -1.39 -20.39
C SER A 473 -17.25 -0.24 -20.21
N ASN A 474 -16.78 1.00 -19.97
CA ASN A 474 -17.59 2.10 -19.43
C ASN A 474 -18.08 3.11 -20.49
N GLY A 475 -18.20 2.74 -21.76
CA GLY A 475 -18.57 3.65 -22.84
C GLY A 475 -17.38 4.34 -23.51
N GLY A 476 -16.17 3.84 -23.32
CA GLY A 476 -14.94 4.36 -23.95
C GLY A 476 -14.25 5.49 -23.18
N TYR A 477 -14.67 5.78 -21.97
CA TYR A 477 -14.14 6.90 -21.19
C TYR A 477 -12.87 6.51 -20.43
N VAL A 478 -11.74 7.10 -20.78
CA VAL A 478 -10.50 6.98 -20.01
C VAL A 478 -10.61 7.88 -18.79
N VAL A 479 -10.84 7.28 -17.63
CA VAL A 479 -10.94 7.98 -16.34
C VAL A 479 -9.57 7.98 -15.65
N GLN A 480 -9.24 9.08 -14.95
CA GLN A 480 -8.01 9.15 -14.18
C GLN A 480 -8.15 8.31 -12.92
N PRO A 481 -7.29 7.28 -12.71
CA PRO A 481 -7.29 6.52 -11.47
C PRO A 481 -6.87 7.40 -10.29
N HIS A 482 -7.43 7.14 -9.11
CA HIS A 482 -7.11 7.85 -7.88
C HIS A 482 -7.32 6.96 -6.66
N VAL A 483 -6.55 7.23 -5.60
CA VAL A 483 -6.58 6.49 -4.33
C VAL A 483 -7.17 7.33 -3.20
N VAL A 484 -7.16 8.66 -3.32
CA VAL A 484 -7.76 9.56 -2.32
C VAL A 484 -9.13 10.02 -2.78
N SER A 485 -10.12 9.94 -1.90
CA SER A 485 -11.50 10.41 -2.14
C SER A 485 -11.74 11.82 -1.61
N LYS A 486 -11.22 12.12 -0.41
CA LYS A 486 -11.38 13.44 0.23
C LYS A 486 -10.31 13.71 1.29
N ILE A 487 -10.15 15.00 1.62
CA ILE A 487 -9.31 15.47 2.70
C ILE A 487 -10.18 16.29 3.65
N THR A 488 -10.04 16.08 4.96
CA THR A 488 -10.74 16.85 6.00
C THR A 488 -9.73 17.48 6.95
N ASP A 489 -10.13 18.57 7.61
CA ASP A 489 -9.37 19.09 8.74
C ASP A 489 -9.42 18.14 9.96
N SER A 490 -8.67 18.45 11.01
CA SER A 490 -8.67 17.68 12.26
C SER A 490 -10.03 17.63 12.97
N LYS A 491 -10.99 18.50 12.60
CA LYS A 491 -12.35 18.58 13.13
C LYS A 491 -13.38 17.84 12.26
N GLY A 492 -12.95 17.28 11.13
CA GLY A 492 -13.79 16.54 10.19
C GLY A 492 -14.47 17.39 9.10
N ASN A 493 -14.17 18.70 9.00
CA ASN A 493 -14.69 19.51 7.91
C ASN A 493 -13.95 19.19 6.60
N VAL A 494 -14.69 18.99 5.51
CA VAL A 494 -14.11 18.69 4.21
C VAL A 494 -13.38 19.92 3.66
N ILE A 495 -12.08 19.74 3.38
CA ILE A 495 -11.19 20.74 2.74
C ILE A 495 -11.16 20.53 1.23
N LYS A 496 -11.12 19.27 0.80
CA LYS A 496 -11.00 18.90 -0.61
C LYS A 496 -11.72 17.57 -0.87
N THR A 497 -12.41 17.49 -1.99
CA THR A 497 -12.91 16.24 -2.60
C THR A 497 -12.16 15.96 -3.88
N VAL A 498 -11.96 14.68 -4.19
CA VAL A 498 -11.40 14.25 -5.46
C VAL A 498 -12.55 13.70 -6.30
N ASP A 499 -12.95 14.47 -7.31
CA ASP A 499 -14.04 14.10 -8.20
C ASP A 499 -13.55 13.27 -9.39
N LYS A 500 -14.46 12.49 -9.99
CA LYS A 500 -14.22 11.79 -11.25
C LYS A 500 -13.62 12.73 -12.29
N LYS A 501 -12.49 12.33 -12.88
CA LYS A 501 -11.85 13.08 -13.97
C LYS A 501 -11.75 12.23 -15.23
N VAL A 502 -12.55 12.58 -16.22
CA VAL A 502 -12.49 11.98 -17.55
C VAL A 502 -11.39 12.68 -18.35
N LYS A 503 -10.41 11.92 -18.83
CA LYS A 503 -9.34 12.44 -19.70
C LYS A 503 -9.80 12.56 -21.14
N ARG A 504 -10.50 11.55 -21.67
CA ARG A 504 -11.00 11.49 -23.04
C ARG A 504 -11.99 10.33 -23.20
N GLN A 505 -12.73 10.30 -24.30
CA GLN A 505 -13.45 9.13 -24.81
C GLN A 505 -12.63 8.57 -25.98
N VAL A 506 -12.26 7.30 -25.96
CA VAL A 506 -11.38 6.65 -26.95
C VAL A 506 -12.14 5.80 -27.96
N ILE A 507 -13.27 5.24 -27.54
CA ILE A 507 -14.22 4.49 -28.39
C ILE A 507 -15.64 4.95 -28.06
N SER A 508 -16.57 4.69 -28.97
CA SER A 508 -17.99 5.03 -28.78
C SER A 508 -18.67 4.08 -27.78
N ASP A 509 -19.80 4.54 -27.22
CA ASP A 509 -20.66 3.72 -26.37
C ASP A 509 -21.13 2.44 -27.09
N ASP A 510 -21.38 2.51 -28.40
CA ASP A 510 -21.79 1.36 -29.22
C ASP A 510 -20.66 0.32 -29.31
N THR A 511 -19.43 0.76 -29.54
CA THR A 511 -18.26 -0.13 -29.57
C THR A 511 -18.03 -0.76 -28.20
N SER A 512 -18.15 0.02 -27.11
CA SER A 512 -18.01 -0.48 -25.73
C SER A 512 -19.06 -1.57 -25.43
N LYS A 513 -20.34 -1.34 -25.74
CA LYS A 513 -21.41 -2.34 -25.55
C LYS A 513 -21.14 -3.63 -26.30
N LYS A 514 -20.77 -3.56 -27.59
CA LYS A 514 -20.41 -4.75 -28.36
C LYS A 514 -19.21 -5.49 -27.78
N MET A 515 -18.21 -4.75 -27.31
CA MET A 515 -17.05 -5.38 -26.66
C MET A 515 -17.43 -6.05 -25.36
N ASN A 516 -18.36 -5.49 -24.57
CA ASN A 516 -18.89 -6.12 -23.37
C ASN A 516 -19.55 -7.47 -23.71
N GLU A 517 -20.43 -7.49 -24.74
CA GLU A 517 -21.07 -8.73 -25.21
C GLU A 517 -20.05 -9.76 -25.72
N TYR A 518 -19.01 -9.34 -26.44
CA TYR A 518 -18.01 -10.28 -26.98
C TYR A 518 -17.06 -10.83 -25.91
N LEU A 519 -16.74 -10.03 -24.90
CA LEU A 519 -15.90 -10.45 -23.79
C LEU A 519 -16.69 -11.28 -22.75
N GLU A 520 -18.01 -11.04 -22.59
CA GLU A 520 -18.93 -11.89 -21.84
C GLU A 520 -19.05 -13.27 -22.53
N TYR A 521 -19.29 -13.28 -23.86
CA TYR A 521 -19.29 -14.52 -24.63
C TYR A 521 -17.98 -15.33 -24.48
N ASN A 522 -16.81 -14.64 -24.37
CA ASN A 522 -15.55 -15.31 -24.13
C ASN A 522 -15.54 -16.03 -22.78
N THR A 523 -16.03 -15.41 -21.71
CA THR A 523 -16.07 -16.02 -20.38
C THR A 523 -17.08 -17.17 -20.31
N GLU A 524 -18.27 -17.01 -20.89
CA GLU A 524 -19.27 -18.06 -20.96
C GLU A 524 -18.77 -19.29 -21.72
N ARG A 525 -18.14 -19.08 -22.90
CA ARG A 525 -17.64 -20.15 -23.75
C ARG A 525 -16.45 -20.91 -23.16
N GLN A 526 -15.53 -20.19 -22.50
CA GLN A 526 -14.29 -20.75 -21.95
C GLN A 526 -14.43 -21.17 -20.48
N GLY A 527 -15.56 -20.85 -19.87
CA GLY A 527 -15.85 -21.20 -18.48
C GLY A 527 -14.82 -20.59 -17.50
N ALA A 528 -14.46 -21.35 -16.48
CA ALA A 528 -13.52 -20.92 -15.45
C ALA A 528 -12.13 -20.53 -16.00
N ALA A 529 -11.71 -21.09 -17.14
CA ALA A 529 -10.46 -20.71 -17.80
C ALA A 529 -10.42 -19.21 -18.20
N ALA A 530 -11.59 -18.60 -18.44
CA ALA A 530 -11.72 -17.20 -18.80
C ALA A 530 -12.43 -16.34 -17.75
N GLY A 531 -12.54 -16.80 -16.50
CA GLY A 531 -13.07 -16.01 -15.39
C GLY A 531 -14.58 -16.09 -15.17
N TYR A 532 -15.24 -17.12 -15.71
CA TYR A 532 -16.67 -17.34 -15.49
C TYR A 532 -17.02 -17.52 -14.01
N ILE A 533 -18.08 -16.85 -13.57
CA ILE A 533 -18.62 -16.94 -12.21
C ILE A 533 -20.14 -17.12 -12.33
N SER A 534 -20.66 -18.26 -11.81
CA SER A 534 -22.10 -18.53 -11.85
C SER A 534 -22.91 -17.40 -11.21
N GLY A 535 -23.98 -17.01 -11.88
CA GLY A 535 -24.86 -15.93 -11.47
C GLY A 535 -24.31 -14.52 -11.70
N TYR A 536 -23.12 -14.36 -12.29
CA TYR A 536 -22.57 -13.05 -12.60
C TYR A 536 -22.11 -12.98 -14.05
N LYS A 537 -22.52 -11.92 -14.73
CA LYS A 537 -22.08 -11.62 -16.09
C LYS A 537 -20.67 -11.04 -16.05
N VAL A 538 -19.68 -11.88 -16.22
CA VAL A 538 -18.27 -11.47 -16.24
C VAL A 538 -17.81 -11.28 -17.69
N ALA A 539 -17.14 -10.17 -17.98
CA ALA A 539 -16.45 -9.95 -19.25
C ALA A 539 -14.94 -9.87 -18.98
N GLY A 540 -14.13 -10.59 -19.75
CA GLY A 540 -12.71 -10.62 -19.48
C GLY A 540 -11.84 -11.30 -20.52
N LYS A 541 -10.54 -11.21 -20.32
CA LYS A 541 -9.52 -11.80 -21.18
C LYS A 541 -8.33 -12.32 -20.38
N THR A 542 -7.92 -13.54 -20.68
CA THR A 542 -6.65 -14.15 -20.22
C THR A 542 -5.46 -13.61 -21.01
N GLY A 543 -4.28 -13.67 -20.39
CA GLY A 543 -3.01 -13.43 -21.05
C GLY A 543 -1.91 -14.33 -20.51
N THR A 544 -1.10 -14.82 -21.45
CA THR A 544 0.12 -15.56 -21.16
C THR A 544 1.23 -14.95 -22.01
N THR A 545 2.26 -14.40 -21.37
CA THR A 545 3.31 -13.63 -22.03
C THR A 545 4.68 -14.22 -21.74
N GLU A 546 5.43 -14.58 -22.78
CA GLU A 546 6.82 -15.00 -22.67
C GLU A 546 7.73 -13.77 -22.42
N LYS A 547 8.60 -13.85 -21.43
CA LYS A 547 9.55 -12.77 -21.08
C LYS A 547 10.81 -12.86 -21.94
N ARG A 548 10.78 -12.26 -23.11
CA ARG A 548 11.93 -12.24 -24.03
C ARG A 548 12.91 -11.11 -23.71
N GLY A 549 14.21 -11.41 -23.78
CA GLY A 549 15.26 -10.40 -23.65
C GLY A 549 15.50 -9.87 -22.23
N VAL A 550 14.90 -10.47 -21.20
CA VAL A 550 15.14 -10.17 -19.77
C VAL A 550 16.03 -11.25 -19.15
N THR A 551 16.64 -10.93 -18.02
CA THR A 551 17.38 -11.92 -17.23
C THR A 551 16.40 -13.00 -16.77
N LYS A 552 16.66 -14.26 -17.13
CA LYS A 552 15.83 -15.40 -16.74
C LYS A 552 15.93 -15.66 -15.25
N PHE A 553 14.77 -15.90 -14.62
CA PHE A 553 14.72 -16.51 -13.30
C PHE A 553 15.06 -18.01 -13.41
N GLU A 554 15.46 -18.62 -12.32
CA GLU A 554 15.71 -20.07 -12.29
C GLU A 554 14.39 -20.86 -12.22
N SER A 555 13.50 -20.65 -13.21
CA SER A 555 12.23 -21.36 -13.32
C SER A 555 12.42 -22.75 -13.90
N SER A 556 11.50 -23.67 -13.60
CA SER A 556 11.49 -25.04 -14.16
C SER A 556 11.09 -25.08 -15.63
N PHE A 557 10.43 -24.03 -16.14
CA PHE A 557 10.01 -23.93 -17.53
C PHE A 557 11.17 -23.47 -18.44
N SER A 558 11.03 -23.75 -19.75
CA SER A 558 12.04 -23.37 -20.75
C SER A 558 12.27 -21.87 -20.82
N GLU A 559 11.22 -21.08 -20.58
CA GLU A 559 11.24 -19.61 -20.55
C GLU A 559 10.45 -19.10 -19.34
N ASP A 560 10.69 -17.85 -18.96
CA ASP A 560 9.87 -17.19 -17.92
C ASP A 560 8.61 -16.60 -18.55
N TYR A 561 7.49 -16.75 -17.86
CA TYR A 561 6.18 -16.30 -18.31
C TYR A 561 5.56 -15.30 -17.35
N ILE A 562 4.64 -14.49 -17.87
CA ILE A 562 3.67 -13.69 -17.09
C ILE A 562 2.30 -14.28 -17.36
N SER A 563 1.65 -14.76 -16.32
CA SER A 563 0.27 -15.18 -16.31
C SER A 563 -0.61 -13.99 -15.94
N SER A 564 -1.67 -13.70 -16.67
CA SER A 564 -2.57 -12.58 -16.37
C SER A 564 -4.03 -12.85 -16.71
N PHE A 565 -4.91 -12.17 -15.99
CA PHE A 565 -6.32 -12.02 -16.31
C PHE A 565 -6.75 -10.57 -16.09
N CYS A 566 -7.48 -10.00 -17.02
CA CYS A 566 -8.08 -8.68 -16.88
C CYS A 566 -9.55 -8.75 -17.30
N GLY A 567 -10.45 -8.37 -16.41
CA GLY A 567 -11.88 -8.43 -16.64
C GLY A 567 -12.68 -7.49 -15.73
N TYR A 568 -13.98 -7.48 -15.92
CA TYR A 568 -14.91 -6.63 -15.19
C TYR A 568 -16.28 -7.29 -15.05
N ALA A 569 -17.06 -6.80 -14.13
CA ALA A 569 -18.43 -7.27 -13.86
C ALA A 569 -19.30 -6.13 -13.30
N PRO A 570 -20.65 -6.20 -13.51
CA PRO A 570 -21.32 -7.00 -14.52
C PRO A 570 -20.97 -6.55 -15.97
N ALA A 571 -21.09 -7.41 -16.96
CA ALA A 571 -20.79 -7.07 -18.35
C ALA A 571 -21.81 -6.09 -18.96
N ASP A 572 -23.08 -6.19 -18.56
CA ASP A 572 -24.18 -5.37 -19.04
C ASP A 572 -24.33 -4.02 -18.30
N ASP A 573 -23.77 -3.89 -17.10
CA ASP A 573 -23.71 -2.66 -16.30
C ASP A 573 -22.39 -2.60 -15.52
N PRO A 574 -21.26 -2.34 -16.20
CA PRO A 574 -19.94 -2.46 -15.60
C PRO A 574 -19.73 -1.56 -14.38
N GLN A 575 -19.34 -2.16 -13.25
CA GLN A 575 -19.10 -1.48 -11.98
C GLN A 575 -17.65 -1.60 -11.54
N ILE A 576 -17.10 -2.81 -11.55
CA ILE A 576 -15.74 -3.09 -11.08
C ILE A 576 -14.93 -3.79 -12.15
N ALA A 577 -13.74 -3.28 -12.44
CA ALA A 577 -12.71 -3.98 -13.21
C ALA A 577 -11.61 -4.48 -12.30
N MET A 578 -11.01 -5.63 -12.67
CA MET A 578 -9.90 -6.22 -11.93
C MET A 578 -8.83 -6.75 -12.88
N LEU A 579 -7.58 -6.45 -12.56
CA LEU A 579 -6.39 -7.03 -13.17
C LEU A 579 -5.70 -7.90 -12.13
N VAL A 580 -5.46 -9.17 -12.48
CA VAL A 580 -4.62 -10.10 -11.70
C VAL A 580 -3.51 -10.59 -12.59
N PHE A 581 -2.26 -10.48 -12.16
CA PHE A 581 -1.17 -11.15 -12.85
C PHE A 581 -0.09 -11.68 -11.89
N PHE A 582 0.59 -12.72 -12.32
CA PHE A 582 1.73 -13.33 -11.66
C PHE A 582 2.93 -13.37 -12.61
N ASP A 583 4.04 -12.85 -12.15
CA ASP A 583 5.29 -12.79 -12.91
C ASP A 583 6.19 -13.96 -12.51
N THR A 584 6.49 -14.82 -13.46
CA THR A 584 7.29 -16.02 -13.32
C THR A 584 6.67 -17.03 -12.34
N PRO A 585 5.44 -17.54 -12.62
CA PRO A 585 4.95 -18.73 -11.93
C PRO A 585 5.85 -19.93 -12.27
N ASP A 586 6.17 -20.76 -11.27
CA ASP A 586 7.05 -21.94 -11.38
C ASP A 586 6.41 -23.18 -10.71
N GLY A 587 5.07 -23.23 -10.67
CA GLY A 587 4.27 -24.38 -10.25
C GLY A 587 4.05 -25.40 -11.39
N ASP A 588 2.88 -26.00 -11.41
CA ASP A 588 2.50 -26.99 -12.42
C ASP A 588 2.12 -26.37 -13.78
N ALA A 589 1.80 -25.07 -13.78
CA ALA A 589 1.33 -24.34 -14.95
C ALA A 589 1.80 -22.88 -14.97
N TYR A 590 1.75 -22.27 -16.18
CA TYR A 590 2.07 -20.86 -16.39
C TYR A 590 1.03 -20.10 -17.20
N TYR A 591 -0.04 -20.75 -17.63
CA TYR A 591 -1.10 -20.13 -18.42
C TYR A 591 -1.99 -19.22 -17.57
N GLY A 592 -2.44 -18.09 -18.16
CA GLY A 592 -3.37 -17.16 -17.51
C GLY A 592 -4.67 -17.81 -17.05
N SER A 593 -5.17 -18.75 -17.85
CA SER A 593 -6.35 -19.56 -17.56
C SER A 593 -6.20 -20.47 -16.33
N GLN A 594 -4.98 -20.90 -16.02
CA GLN A 594 -4.72 -21.86 -14.94
C GLN A 594 -4.17 -21.20 -13.67
N VAL A 595 -3.52 -20.05 -13.80
CA VAL A 595 -2.86 -19.36 -12.68
C VAL A 595 -3.66 -18.13 -12.24
N SER A 596 -3.97 -17.20 -13.16
CA SER A 596 -4.58 -15.91 -12.81
C SER A 596 -6.11 -15.93 -12.79
N SER A 597 -6.77 -16.68 -13.70
CA SER A 597 -8.23 -16.79 -13.72
C SER A 597 -8.82 -17.37 -12.44
N PRO A 598 -8.28 -18.45 -11.85
CA PRO A 598 -8.81 -18.99 -10.58
C PRO A 598 -8.72 -17.98 -9.43
N VAL A 599 -7.64 -17.20 -9.38
CA VAL A 599 -7.48 -16.16 -8.35
C VAL A 599 -8.47 -15.03 -8.56
N PHE A 600 -8.67 -14.57 -9.80
CA PHE A 600 -9.71 -13.60 -10.15
C PHE A 600 -11.10 -14.07 -9.73
N ILE A 601 -11.47 -15.32 -10.06
CA ILE A 601 -12.76 -15.93 -9.70
C ILE A 601 -12.95 -15.91 -8.19
N ASN A 602 -11.96 -16.39 -7.43
CA ASN A 602 -12.04 -16.44 -5.97
C ASN A 602 -12.23 -15.05 -5.35
N ILE A 603 -11.50 -14.03 -5.85
CA ILE A 603 -11.65 -12.67 -5.36
C ILE A 603 -13.04 -12.11 -5.72
N MET A 604 -13.45 -12.21 -6.99
CA MET A 604 -14.70 -11.61 -7.46
C MET A 604 -15.92 -12.30 -6.88
N SER A 605 -15.84 -13.59 -6.59
CA SER A 605 -16.92 -14.35 -5.92
C SER A 605 -17.21 -13.86 -4.50
N GLU A 606 -16.21 -13.28 -3.79
CA GLU A 606 -16.42 -12.63 -2.49
C GLU A 606 -16.74 -11.13 -2.65
N VAL A 607 -16.15 -10.46 -3.64
CA VAL A 607 -16.28 -9.00 -3.82
C VAL A 607 -17.62 -8.60 -4.44
N LEU A 608 -18.11 -9.32 -5.44
CA LEU A 608 -19.38 -8.99 -6.12
C LEU A 608 -20.59 -8.97 -5.17
N PRO A 609 -20.80 -10.01 -4.33
CA PRO A 609 -21.86 -9.95 -3.33
C PRO A 609 -21.61 -8.88 -2.25
N TYR A 610 -20.37 -8.60 -1.87
CA TYR A 610 -20.04 -7.52 -0.94
C TYR A 610 -20.42 -6.13 -1.49
N LEU A 611 -20.30 -5.93 -2.80
CA LEU A 611 -20.72 -4.71 -3.50
C LEU A 611 -22.22 -4.68 -3.85
N ASP A 612 -23.01 -5.62 -3.34
CA ASP A 612 -24.44 -5.77 -3.64
C ASP A 612 -24.75 -5.91 -5.16
N VAL A 613 -23.79 -6.45 -5.95
CA VAL A 613 -24.00 -6.72 -7.36
C VAL A 613 -25.05 -7.83 -7.49
N LYS A 614 -26.12 -7.54 -8.22
CA LYS A 614 -27.25 -8.49 -8.37
C LYS A 614 -26.84 -9.69 -9.21
N THR A 615 -27.22 -10.87 -8.71
CA THR A 615 -27.06 -12.11 -9.47
C THR A 615 -28.09 -12.22 -10.61
N SER A 616 -27.67 -12.81 -11.72
CA SER A 616 -28.48 -13.09 -12.90
C SER A 616 -28.18 -14.51 -13.38
N TYR A 617 -28.88 -15.49 -12.78
CA TYR A 617 -28.68 -16.91 -13.09
C TYR A 617 -29.42 -17.30 -14.37
N THR A 618 -28.80 -18.15 -15.19
CA THR A 618 -29.48 -18.89 -16.27
C THR A 618 -30.40 -19.98 -15.70
N ASP A 619 -31.29 -20.51 -16.53
CA ASP A 619 -32.18 -21.63 -16.12
C ASP A 619 -31.38 -22.88 -15.67
N GLU A 620 -30.22 -23.14 -16.29
CA GLU A 620 -29.31 -24.21 -15.91
C GLU A 620 -28.65 -23.95 -14.57
N GLU A 621 -28.10 -22.73 -14.37
CA GLU A 621 -27.45 -22.34 -13.10
C GLU A 621 -28.44 -22.38 -11.92
N LEU A 622 -29.72 -21.99 -12.14
CA LEU A 622 -30.75 -22.05 -11.11
C LEU A 622 -30.92 -23.45 -10.51
N GLY A 623 -30.58 -24.52 -11.26
CA GLY A 623 -30.54 -25.87 -10.77
C GLY A 623 -29.49 -26.16 -9.71
N TYR A 624 -28.44 -25.32 -9.65
CA TYR A 624 -27.27 -25.50 -8.78
C TYR A 624 -27.10 -24.34 -7.78
N VAL A 625 -28.07 -23.41 -7.67
CA VAL A 625 -28.01 -22.32 -6.69
C VAL A 625 -28.30 -22.85 -5.30
N ASP A 626 -27.46 -22.49 -4.35
CA ASP A 626 -27.64 -22.83 -2.95
C ASP A 626 -28.91 -22.18 -2.38
N ALA A 627 -29.63 -22.94 -1.59
CA ALA A 627 -30.68 -22.44 -0.74
C ALA A 627 -30.15 -22.15 0.67
N SER A 628 -30.75 -21.20 1.38
CA SER A 628 -30.32 -20.80 2.73
C SER A 628 -31.04 -21.61 3.79
N ALA A 629 -30.30 -22.19 4.75
CA ALA A 629 -30.87 -22.86 5.89
C ALA A 629 -31.62 -21.88 6.81
N GLY A 630 -32.89 -22.19 7.12
CA GLY A 630 -33.69 -21.46 8.10
C GLY A 630 -33.24 -21.70 9.55
N ASP A 631 -33.88 -21.00 10.50
CA ASP A 631 -33.75 -21.29 11.94
C ASP A 631 -34.84 -22.30 12.35
N TYR A 632 -34.44 -23.50 12.69
CA TYR A 632 -35.31 -24.60 13.07
C TYR A 632 -35.16 -24.94 14.57
N THR A 633 -34.49 -24.07 15.35
CA THR A 633 -34.25 -24.27 16.78
C THR A 633 -35.36 -23.74 17.66
N GLY A 634 -35.50 -24.26 18.88
CA GLY A 634 -36.49 -23.78 19.86
C GLY A 634 -37.95 -24.24 19.62
N VAL A 635 -38.23 -24.95 18.52
CA VAL A 635 -39.58 -25.45 18.18
C VAL A 635 -39.63 -26.96 18.35
N SER A 636 -40.86 -27.53 18.28
CA SER A 636 -41.01 -28.98 18.35
C SER A 636 -40.39 -29.70 17.13
N VAL A 637 -39.98 -30.95 17.29
CA VAL A 637 -39.39 -31.75 16.22
C VAL A 637 -40.29 -31.83 14.99
N ASP A 638 -41.59 -31.94 15.16
CA ASP A 638 -42.54 -32.05 14.04
C ASP A 638 -42.69 -30.71 13.29
N GLU A 639 -42.72 -29.59 14.02
CA GLU A 639 -42.71 -28.25 13.41
C GLU A 639 -41.40 -27.98 12.66
N ALA A 640 -40.24 -28.33 13.26
CA ALA A 640 -38.94 -28.19 12.62
C ALA A 640 -38.86 -29.02 11.33
N LYS A 641 -39.29 -30.29 11.31
CA LYS A 641 -39.34 -31.12 10.11
C LYS A 641 -40.17 -30.49 9.01
N THR A 642 -41.38 -30.02 9.36
CA THR A 642 -42.28 -29.37 8.40
C THR A 642 -41.65 -28.13 7.79
N ALA A 643 -40.96 -27.32 8.61
CA ALA A 643 -40.26 -26.13 8.14
C ALA A 643 -39.08 -26.48 7.24
N VAL A 644 -38.24 -27.44 7.61
CA VAL A 644 -37.09 -27.92 6.81
C VAL A 644 -37.59 -28.45 5.43
N GLU A 645 -38.65 -29.20 5.40
CA GLU A 645 -39.23 -29.74 4.14
C GLU A 645 -39.81 -28.59 3.29
N ALA A 646 -40.43 -27.58 3.90
CA ALA A 646 -40.96 -26.41 3.21
C ALA A 646 -39.86 -25.57 2.55
N ASP A 647 -38.67 -25.52 3.18
CA ASP A 647 -37.49 -24.82 2.64
C ASP A 647 -36.73 -25.66 1.58
N GLY A 648 -37.21 -26.90 1.29
CA GLY A 648 -36.65 -27.75 0.24
C GLY A 648 -35.50 -28.65 0.68
N PHE A 649 -35.37 -28.88 2.01
CA PHE A 649 -34.32 -29.71 2.61
C PHE A 649 -34.90 -31.01 3.20
N THR A 650 -34.01 -31.90 3.61
CA THR A 650 -34.35 -33.15 4.29
C THR A 650 -34.00 -33.06 5.77
N ALA A 651 -34.93 -33.35 6.67
CA ALA A 651 -34.69 -33.31 8.10
C ALA A 651 -34.15 -34.64 8.65
N THR A 652 -32.99 -34.60 9.31
CA THR A 652 -32.41 -35.73 10.05
C THR A 652 -32.41 -35.40 11.56
N VAL A 653 -33.18 -36.14 12.38
CA VAL A 653 -33.27 -35.90 13.82
C VAL A 653 -32.30 -36.76 14.59
N LYS A 654 -31.52 -36.19 15.48
CA LYS A 654 -30.60 -36.85 16.42
C LYS A 654 -31.02 -36.57 17.86
N GLY A 655 -31.11 -37.62 18.66
CA GLY A 655 -31.56 -37.57 20.05
C GLY A 655 -33.01 -37.95 20.26
N ASN A 656 -33.48 -37.92 21.54
CA ASN A 656 -34.79 -38.35 21.93
C ASN A 656 -35.67 -37.26 22.59
N GLY A 657 -35.21 -35.99 22.49
CA GLY A 657 -35.94 -34.84 23.01
C GLY A 657 -37.14 -34.47 22.11
N SER A 658 -38.08 -33.70 22.65
CA SER A 658 -39.27 -33.22 21.92
C SER A 658 -39.07 -31.85 21.25
N THR A 659 -37.96 -31.16 21.56
CA THR A 659 -37.64 -29.80 21.06
C THR A 659 -36.25 -29.80 20.44
N VAL A 660 -36.09 -29.10 19.34
CA VAL A 660 -34.78 -28.91 18.69
C VAL A 660 -33.94 -27.89 19.47
N ILE A 661 -32.76 -28.30 19.94
CA ILE A 661 -31.86 -27.44 20.71
C ILE A 661 -30.73 -26.85 19.86
N SER A 662 -30.38 -27.52 18.76
CA SER A 662 -29.38 -27.02 17.79
C SER A 662 -29.54 -27.68 16.44
N GLN A 663 -28.96 -27.11 15.41
CA GLN A 663 -28.98 -27.62 14.04
C GLN A 663 -27.60 -27.53 13.36
N ILE A 664 -27.38 -28.40 12.40
CA ILE A 664 -26.26 -28.32 11.45
C ILE A 664 -26.86 -28.54 10.04
N PRO A 665 -26.59 -27.66 9.07
CA PRO A 665 -25.77 -26.44 9.16
C PRO A 665 -26.45 -25.32 9.99
N THR A 666 -25.64 -24.28 10.31
CA THR A 666 -26.13 -23.11 11.05
C THR A 666 -27.11 -22.30 10.20
N VAL A 667 -27.89 -21.44 10.85
CA VAL A 667 -28.82 -20.51 10.20
C VAL A 667 -28.09 -19.69 9.12
N SER A 668 -28.74 -19.48 7.99
CA SER A 668 -28.22 -18.76 6.82
C SER A 668 -27.06 -19.43 6.09
N SER A 669 -26.68 -20.66 6.43
CA SER A 669 -25.73 -21.43 5.62
C SER A 669 -26.32 -21.74 4.25
N GLY A 670 -25.56 -21.45 3.17
CA GLY A 670 -25.90 -21.88 1.81
C GLY A 670 -25.61 -23.35 1.63
N LEU A 671 -26.54 -24.11 1.04
CA LEU A 671 -26.35 -25.49 0.67
C LEU A 671 -27.31 -25.89 -0.48
N GLN A 672 -26.93 -26.90 -1.23
CA GLN A 672 -27.76 -27.39 -2.35
C GLN A 672 -29.14 -27.88 -1.87
N LYS A 673 -30.18 -27.63 -2.67
CA LYS A 673 -31.53 -28.14 -2.41
C LYS A 673 -31.53 -29.69 -2.26
N GLY A 674 -32.37 -30.19 -1.36
CA GLY A 674 -32.37 -31.61 -1.02
C GLY A 674 -31.34 -32.02 0.03
N GLY A 675 -30.42 -31.13 0.41
CA GLY A 675 -29.44 -31.34 1.48
C GLY A 675 -30.07 -31.65 2.82
N SER A 676 -29.30 -32.20 3.76
CA SER A 676 -29.78 -32.69 5.05
C SER A 676 -29.54 -31.64 6.15
N ILE A 677 -30.62 -31.21 6.80
CA ILE A 677 -30.58 -30.45 8.06
C ILE A 677 -30.60 -31.40 9.24
N VAL A 678 -29.49 -31.49 9.97
CA VAL A 678 -29.39 -32.33 11.18
C VAL A 678 -29.91 -31.56 12.37
N LEU A 679 -31.01 -32.02 12.97
CA LEU A 679 -31.70 -31.41 14.12
C LEU A 679 -31.34 -32.17 15.38
N TYR A 680 -30.66 -31.54 16.32
CA TYR A 680 -30.29 -32.15 17.60
C TYR A 680 -31.29 -31.77 18.69
N THR A 681 -31.77 -32.79 19.41
CA THR A 681 -32.75 -32.64 20.49
C THR A 681 -32.16 -32.87 21.87
N ASP A 682 -30.92 -33.33 21.94
CA ASP A 682 -30.13 -33.41 23.18
C ASP A 682 -28.63 -33.22 22.88
N SER A 683 -27.86 -32.82 23.90
CA SER A 683 -26.43 -32.51 23.77
C SER A 683 -25.53 -33.76 23.62
N ASN A 684 -26.00 -34.93 23.95
CA ASN A 684 -25.21 -36.17 23.84
C ASN A 684 -25.12 -36.67 22.40
N SER A 685 -26.08 -36.31 21.57
CA SER A 685 -26.19 -36.72 20.17
C SER A 685 -25.28 -35.93 19.22
N GLN A 686 -24.53 -34.93 19.72
CA GLN A 686 -23.64 -34.07 18.93
C GLN A 686 -22.22 -34.64 18.76
N SER A 687 -21.89 -35.80 19.34
CA SER A 687 -20.54 -36.38 19.33
C SER A 687 -20.19 -37.21 18.12
N GLU A 688 -21.15 -37.49 17.22
CA GLU A 688 -20.91 -38.26 15.99
C GLU A 688 -20.12 -37.44 15.00
N THR A 689 -19.16 -38.06 14.33
CA THR A 689 -18.37 -37.46 13.24
C THR A 689 -18.41 -38.38 12.00
N VAL A 690 -18.30 -37.75 10.84
CA VAL A 690 -18.18 -38.42 9.53
C VAL A 690 -16.91 -37.96 8.85
N SER A 691 -16.32 -38.82 8.01
CA SER A 691 -15.11 -38.46 7.25
C SER A 691 -15.50 -37.78 5.95
N VAL A 692 -14.85 -36.66 5.65
CA VAL A 692 -15.02 -35.91 4.38
C VAL A 692 -14.49 -36.77 3.22
N PRO A 693 -15.28 -37.03 2.17
CA PRO A 693 -14.81 -37.73 0.97
C PRO A 693 -13.98 -36.80 0.08
N SER A 694 -13.23 -37.37 -0.89
CA SER A 694 -12.70 -36.61 -2.00
C SER A 694 -13.82 -36.28 -2.98
N LEU A 695 -14.01 -34.98 -3.19
CA LEU A 695 -15.02 -34.42 -4.10
C LEU A 695 -14.39 -33.84 -5.37
N ILE A 696 -13.10 -34.05 -5.60
CA ILE A 696 -12.34 -33.47 -6.73
C ILE A 696 -12.51 -34.35 -7.98
N GLY A 697 -12.66 -33.70 -9.14
CA GLY A 697 -12.78 -34.38 -10.44
C GLY A 697 -14.19 -34.90 -10.76
N LEU A 698 -15.20 -34.49 -9.99
CA LEU A 698 -16.60 -34.92 -10.13
C LEU A 698 -17.46 -33.80 -10.74
N SER A 699 -18.53 -34.15 -11.42
CA SER A 699 -19.58 -33.21 -11.83
C SER A 699 -20.40 -32.71 -10.62
N PRO A 700 -21.16 -31.60 -10.74
CA PRO A 700 -21.98 -31.08 -9.63
C PRO A 700 -22.96 -32.10 -9.06
N ASP A 701 -23.62 -32.89 -9.91
CA ASP A 701 -24.53 -33.94 -9.47
C ASP A 701 -23.80 -35.04 -8.72
N GLU A 702 -22.65 -35.53 -9.23
CA GLU A 702 -21.82 -36.52 -8.54
C GLU A 702 -21.28 -36.02 -7.20
N VAL A 703 -20.89 -34.75 -7.11
CA VAL A 703 -20.45 -34.11 -5.85
C VAL A 703 -21.56 -34.14 -4.81
N ASN A 704 -22.79 -33.79 -5.21
CA ASN A 704 -23.95 -33.80 -4.33
C ASN A 704 -24.30 -35.24 -3.86
N ASP A 705 -24.29 -36.19 -4.77
CA ASP A 705 -24.55 -37.60 -4.49
C ASP A 705 -23.51 -38.19 -3.51
N VAL A 706 -22.22 -37.93 -3.77
CA VAL A 706 -21.14 -38.44 -2.91
C VAL A 706 -21.20 -37.79 -1.53
N ALA A 707 -21.37 -36.48 -1.42
CA ALA A 707 -21.45 -35.79 -0.12
C ALA A 707 -22.67 -36.27 0.68
N SER A 708 -23.84 -36.40 0.04
CA SER A 708 -25.06 -36.88 0.65
C SER A 708 -24.93 -38.33 1.18
N ALA A 709 -24.21 -39.19 0.44
CA ALA A 709 -23.94 -40.58 0.89
C ALA A 709 -23.10 -40.62 2.18
N TYR A 710 -22.31 -39.61 2.46
CA TYR A 710 -21.54 -39.46 3.70
C TYR A 710 -22.28 -38.62 4.78
N GLY A 711 -23.53 -38.23 4.51
CA GLY A 711 -24.33 -37.42 5.43
C GLY A 711 -23.82 -35.96 5.56
N LEU A 712 -23.20 -35.46 4.49
CA LEU A 712 -22.65 -34.10 4.37
C LEU A 712 -23.44 -33.29 3.36
N ASN A 713 -23.36 -32.01 3.45
CA ASN A 713 -23.92 -31.06 2.48
C ASN A 713 -22.84 -30.44 1.63
N VAL A 714 -23.24 -29.85 0.51
CA VAL A 714 -22.36 -29.09 -0.36
C VAL A 714 -22.95 -27.73 -0.69
N SER A 715 -22.03 -26.76 -0.86
CA SER A 715 -22.28 -25.43 -1.41
C SER A 715 -21.40 -25.29 -2.64
N PHE A 716 -21.92 -24.75 -3.74
CA PHE A 716 -21.23 -24.69 -5.00
C PHE A 716 -20.69 -23.32 -5.31
N SER A 717 -19.49 -23.27 -5.92
CA SER A 717 -18.86 -22.02 -6.37
C SER A 717 -18.15 -22.23 -7.72
N GLY A 718 -17.95 -21.14 -8.47
CA GLY A 718 -17.30 -21.20 -9.78
C GLY A 718 -18.25 -21.61 -10.91
N ALA A 719 -17.77 -22.36 -11.89
CA ALA A 719 -18.54 -22.80 -13.06
C ALA A 719 -19.47 -23.99 -12.71
N THR A 720 -20.58 -23.70 -12.07
CA THR A 720 -21.59 -24.66 -11.64
C THR A 720 -22.60 -24.93 -12.74
N THR A 721 -22.16 -25.55 -13.82
CA THR A 721 -22.99 -26.07 -14.90
C THR A 721 -22.90 -27.60 -14.97
N SER A 722 -23.78 -28.25 -15.71
CA SER A 722 -23.75 -29.72 -15.87
C SER A 722 -22.43 -30.25 -16.45
N SER A 723 -21.68 -29.42 -17.16
CA SER A 723 -20.34 -29.71 -17.69
C SER A 723 -19.19 -29.39 -16.74
N GLY A 724 -19.44 -28.71 -15.62
CA GLY A 724 -18.45 -28.35 -14.63
C GLY A 724 -17.81 -29.57 -13.97
N THR A 725 -16.52 -29.45 -13.67
CA THR A 725 -15.78 -30.46 -12.90
C THR A 725 -15.19 -29.83 -11.65
N SER A 726 -15.37 -30.48 -10.51
CA SER A 726 -14.87 -29.98 -9.23
C SER A 726 -13.34 -29.92 -9.20
N SER A 727 -12.80 -28.75 -8.91
CA SER A 727 -11.36 -28.46 -8.91
C SER A 727 -10.78 -28.34 -7.51
N SER A 728 -11.58 -27.92 -6.52
CA SER A 728 -11.14 -27.81 -5.12
C SER A 728 -12.30 -27.98 -4.14
N GLN A 729 -11.97 -28.33 -2.90
CA GLN A 729 -12.90 -28.35 -1.76
C GLN A 729 -12.26 -27.66 -0.55
N ASN A 730 -13.06 -26.95 0.24
CA ASN A 730 -12.58 -26.15 1.38
C ASN A 730 -12.16 -26.97 2.61
N ILE A 731 -12.63 -28.22 2.72
CA ILE A 731 -12.28 -29.16 3.79
C ILE A 731 -11.61 -30.37 3.17
N GLU A 732 -10.39 -30.67 3.59
CA GLU A 732 -9.59 -31.79 3.04
C GLU A 732 -10.27 -33.16 3.23
N ALA A 733 -10.13 -34.01 2.21
CA ALA A 733 -10.59 -35.38 2.28
C ALA A 733 -9.92 -36.16 3.46
N GLY A 734 -10.70 -36.91 4.19
CA GLY A 734 -10.27 -37.64 5.39
C GLY A 734 -10.45 -36.84 6.70
N THR A 735 -10.76 -35.54 6.65
CA THR A 735 -11.08 -34.76 7.84
C THR A 735 -12.36 -35.25 8.50
N SER A 736 -12.37 -35.35 9.84
CA SER A 736 -13.56 -35.73 10.61
C SER A 736 -14.38 -34.47 10.94
N VAL A 737 -15.64 -34.45 10.53
CA VAL A 737 -16.58 -33.33 10.74
C VAL A 737 -17.92 -33.84 11.26
N SER A 738 -18.78 -32.97 11.78
CA SER A 738 -20.12 -33.34 12.19
C SER A 738 -21.02 -33.67 10.98
N PRO A 739 -21.96 -34.62 11.09
CA PRO A 739 -22.99 -34.85 10.06
C PRO A 739 -23.73 -33.55 9.75
N GLY A 740 -24.07 -33.31 8.47
CA GLY A 740 -24.71 -32.08 8.00
C GLY A 740 -23.79 -30.93 7.74
N THR A 741 -22.48 -31.07 8.00
CA THR A 741 -21.47 -30.01 7.65
C THR A 741 -21.52 -29.69 6.17
N VAL A 742 -21.44 -28.41 5.81
CA VAL A 742 -21.40 -27.94 4.42
C VAL A 742 -19.94 -27.88 3.95
N ILE A 743 -19.68 -28.53 2.81
CA ILE A 743 -18.40 -28.46 2.11
C ILE A 743 -18.57 -27.54 0.90
N THR A 744 -17.81 -26.46 0.84
CA THR A 744 -17.77 -25.62 -0.35
C THR A 744 -16.89 -26.27 -1.40
N VAL A 745 -17.45 -26.53 -2.57
CA VAL A 745 -16.77 -27.16 -3.72
C VAL A 745 -16.72 -26.16 -4.87
N SER A 746 -15.53 -25.91 -5.39
CA SER A 746 -15.34 -25.04 -6.54
C SER A 746 -15.26 -25.86 -7.82
N PHE A 747 -15.95 -25.39 -8.86
CA PHE A 747 -16.03 -26.05 -10.15
C PHE A 747 -15.25 -25.28 -11.22
N ALA A 748 -14.60 -26.03 -12.10
CA ALA A 748 -14.01 -25.55 -13.34
C ALA A 748 -14.69 -26.25 -14.52
N ASP A 749 -14.80 -25.61 -15.68
CA ASP A 749 -15.34 -26.25 -16.86
C ASP A 749 -14.35 -27.29 -17.39
N SER A 750 -14.82 -28.55 -17.56
CA SER A 750 -14.02 -29.66 -18.09
C SER A 750 -13.64 -29.52 -19.58
N SER A 751 -14.30 -28.59 -20.30
CA SER A 751 -14.00 -28.32 -21.71
C SER A 751 -12.72 -27.47 -21.89
N SER A 752 -12.13 -26.95 -20.81
CA SER A 752 -11.01 -26.00 -20.82
C SER A 752 -9.61 -26.63 -20.93
N THR A 753 -9.46 -27.82 -21.48
CA THR A 753 -8.14 -28.28 -21.96
C THR A 753 -7.75 -27.58 -23.27
N LEU A 754 -8.05 -26.28 -23.38
CA LEU A 754 -7.53 -25.45 -24.45
C LEU A 754 -6.11 -25.02 -24.08
N ASN A 755 -5.13 -25.57 -24.78
CA ASN A 755 -3.80 -25.03 -24.82
C ASN A 755 -3.88 -23.58 -25.32
N GLU A 756 -3.70 -22.59 -24.45
CA GLU A 756 -3.46 -21.19 -24.85
C GLU A 756 -2.13 -21.04 -25.59
#